data_46f2c47a1f5d7561b56744240b4a0fe4
#
_entry.id   46f2c47a1f5d7561b56744240b4a0fe4
#
_cell.length_a   1.000
_cell.length_b   1.000
_cell.length_c   1.000
_cell.angle_alpha   90.00
_cell.angle_beta   90.00
_cell.angle_gamma   90.00
#
_symmetry.space_group_name_H-M   'P 1'
#
loop_
_entity.id
_entity.type
_entity.pdbx_description
1 polymer ?
#
loop_
_entity_poly.entity_id
_entity_poly.type
_entity_poly.pdbx_seq_one_letter_code
_entity_poly.pdbx_strand_id
1 'polypeptide(L)'
;NNGNINFGTGIGNVGVYSILGGTATNNSAITIGVSDAAAEKFAIGMAAGYRSSDSGNVINGPTGVINVTGKNSIGMYATGPLSTATNKGRINLSGDNSVGMYLDNGATGINEGIITTVGSPKGVKGIVLSNNSKLINRAGAKININSAEGYGVFRVNSPAANVTIVNYGDITVSGGAKANGLFDPTGGKPLEKTAGGVTLKSPKGTNNVNITVNGKPAPNVEKVTNPIGHRGDALVSSLGMYVDTLRGTNPINGLNNLNVKKAELLYGVEAAENSTSKYFEVSGKILKPYQNAVKSAQGVKWSHNSAALTWMALPSVDANGVPLKVGMAKIPYTEFAGNEATPVDKKDTYNFLNGLEQRYGVEAIGTRENQVFQKLNSIGNNEQVLFFQATDEMMGHQYANVQQRVNATGNILDKEFDYLRGEWQTASKDSNKIKTFGTRGDYKTETAGVIDYKYNAYGVAYVHENEDIKLGRGIGWYSGIVHNRIKFKDIGRSREDQLQGKIGLYKSVPFDDNNSLNWTISGDIFVGHNRMHRRFLVVDEVFGAKARYYNYGISIKNEIGKDFRLSESFSLRPYAALDLEYGRISKIREKSGEIKLEVKHNDYISVKPEVGAELAFKHYFGRKTFKAGLGVAYENELGRVANGKNKARVADTSADWFNIRGEKEDRRGNVKFDLNLGLDNQRFGVTGNVGYDTKGQNIRGGVGLRVIF
;
A
#
# COMPACT_ATOMS: atom_id res chain seq x y z
N ASN A 1 -35.46 -6.51 3.14
CA ASN A 1 -36.24 -6.05 2.01
C ASN A 1 -35.43 -6.09 0.73
N ASN A 2 -35.89 -6.88 -0.24
CA ASN A 2 -35.29 -6.98 -1.58
C ASN A 2 -36.23 -6.48 -2.68
N GLY A 3 -37.41 -5.96 -2.31
CA GLY A 3 -38.41 -5.34 -3.22
C GLY A 3 -38.60 -3.86 -2.94
N ASN A 4 -39.21 -3.15 -3.87
CA ASN A 4 -39.51 -1.73 -3.70
C ASN A 4 -40.65 -1.52 -2.74
N ILE A 5 -40.50 -0.55 -1.83
CA ILE A 5 -41.57 -0.04 -0.96
C ILE A 5 -41.84 1.40 -1.40
N ASN A 6 -43.06 1.69 -1.78
CA ASN A 6 -43.45 3.03 -2.24
C ASN A 6 -44.74 3.48 -1.56
N PHE A 7 -44.62 4.52 -0.75
CA PHE A 7 -45.81 5.17 -0.09
C PHE A 7 -46.31 6.40 -0.82
N GLY A 8 -45.62 6.85 -1.86
CA GLY A 8 -46.03 7.98 -2.68
C GLY A 8 -46.34 9.23 -1.86
N THR A 9 -47.61 9.66 -1.85
CA THR A 9 -48.11 10.84 -1.10
C THR A 9 -48.68 10.47 0.27
N GLY A 10 -48.50 9.24 0.74
CA GLY A 10 -49.00 8.80 2.04
C GLY A 10 -48.41 9.61 3.20
N ILE A 11 -49.21 9.81 4.27
CA ILE A 11 -48.84 10.61 5.44
C ILE A 11 -48.46 9.67 6.60
N GLY A 12 -47.28 9.89 7.19
CA GLY A 12 -46.85 9.24 8.43
C GLY A 12 -46.58 7.75 8.30
N ASN A 13 -46.19 7.25 7.12
CA ASN A 13 -45.88 5.84 6.90
C ASN A 13 -44.42 5.50 7.29
N VAL A 14 -44.21 4.31 7.85
CA VAL A 14 -42.89 3.76 8.14
C VAL A 14 -42.62 2.60 7.20
N GLY A 15 -41.54 2.68 6.43
CA GLY A 15 -41.17 1.67 5.44
C GLY A 15 -40.76 0.34 6.06
N VAL A 16 -39.80 0.38 6.98
CA VAL A 16 -39.29 -0.78 7.70
C VAL A 16 -39.13 -0.41 9.17
N TYR A 17 -39.56 -1.29 10.07
CA TYR A 17 -39.43 -1.07 11.51
C TYR A 17 -38.79 -2.26 12.22
N SER A 18 -37.81 -2.00 13.08
CA SER A 18 -37.13 -2.99 13.86
C SER A 18 -37.16 -2.67 15.35
N ILE A 19 -37.68 -3.60 16.14
CA ILE A 19 -37.84 -3.52 17.61
C ILE A 19 -37.39 -4.84 18.25
N LEU A 20 -37.40 -4.88 19.60
CA LEU A 20 -37.11 -6.08 20.39
C LEU A 20 -35.77 -6.76 20.04
N GLY A 21 -34.74 -5.95 19.79
CA GLY A 21 -33.42 -6.44 19.41
C GLY A 21 -33.29 -6.94 17.97
N GLY A 22 -34.37 -6.84 17.17
CA GLY A 22 -34.39 -7.28 15.79
C GLY A 22 -33.45 -6.49 14.88
N THR A 23 -33.14 -7.07 13.72
CA THR A 23 -32.36 -6.40 12.66
C THR A 23 -33.13 -6.46 11.35
N ALA A 24 -33.30 -5.32 10.70
CA ALA A 24 -33.92 -5.21 9.40
C ALA A 24 -32.98 -4.56 8.37
N THR A 25 -32.84 -5.18 7.20
CA THR A 25 -31.94 -4.71 6.13
C THR A 25 -32.76 -4.35 4.87
N ASN A 26 -32.48 -3.21 4.29
CA ASN A 26 -33.01 -2.79 2.99
C ASN A 26 -31.93 -2.90 1.91
N ASN A 27 -32.17 -3.67 0.85
CA ASN A 27 -31.32 -3.83 -0.32
C ASN A 27 -31.98 -3.29 -1.61
N SER A 28 -33.13 -2.61 -1.50
CA SER A 28 -33.90 -2.09 -2.63
C SER A 28 -34.34 -0.65 -2.37
N ALA A 29 -35.27 -0.12 -3.15
CA ALA A 29 -35.74 1.23 -2.98
C ALA A 29 -36.89 1.32 -1.96
N ILE A 30 -36.80 2.30 -1.05
CA ILE A 30 -37.90 2.76 -0.17
C ILE A 30 -38.18 4.20 -0.51
N THR A 31 -39.41 4.52 -0.91
CA THR A 31 -39.86 5.89 -1.15
C THR A 31 -40.93 6.25 -0.15
N ILE A 32 -40.75 7.36 0.60
CA ILE A 32 -41.63 7.79 1.65
C ILE A 32 -42.25 9.14 1.32
N GLY A 33 -43.48 9.32 1.80
CA GLY A 33 -44.27 10.52 1.58
C GLY A 33 -44.03 11.60 2.64
N VAL A 34 -45.12 12.27 3.01
CA VAL A 34 -45.14 13.48 3.82
C VAL A 34 -45.33 13.15 5.31
N SER A 35 -44.72 13.93 6.20
CA SER A 35 -45.04 13.94 7.61
C SER A 35 -46.02 15.04 7.96
N ASP A 36 -46.92 14.75 8.87
CA ASP A 36 -47.79 15.73 9.54
C ASP A 36 -47.32 15.90 10.99
N ALA A 37 -46.47 16.91 11.22
CA ALA A 37 -45.89 17.16 12.54
C ALA A 37 -46.95 17.62 13.57
N ALA A 38 -48.07 18.25 13.13
CA ALA A 38 -49.14 18.68 14.02
C ALA A 38 -49.95 17.48 14.54
N ALA A 39 -50.07 16.45 13.73
CA ALA A 39 -50.71 15.18 14.10
C ALA A 39 -49.74 14.13 14.64
N GLU A 40 -48.48 14.49 14.86
CA GLU A 40 -47.39 13.58 15.28
C GLU A 40 -47.18 12.35 14.37
N LYS A 41 -47.54 12.49 13.08
CA LYS A 41 -47.42 11.44 12.07
C LYS A 41 -46.15 11.66 11.22
N PHE A 42 -45.09 10.97 11.55
CA PHE A 42 -43.83 11.10 10.83
C PHE A 42 -43.63 9.98 9.79
N ALA A 43 -43.39 10.36 8.56
CA ALA A 43 -43.02 9.43 7.51
C ALA A 43 -41.50 9.11 7.65
N ILE A 44 -41.19 7.82 7.77
CA ILE A 44 -39.85 7.34 8.07
C ILE A 44 -39.51 6.16 7.13
N GLY A 45 -38.35 6.20 6.48
CA GLY A 45 -37.91 5.12 5.61
C GLY A 45 -37.62 3.84 6.41
N MET A 46 -36.75 3.93 7.41
CA MET A 46 -36.44 2.81 8.30
C MET A 46 -36.35 3.31 9.75
N ALA A 47 -36.98 2.61 10.68
CA ALA A 47 -37.00 2.97 12.09
C ALA A 47 -36.48 1.85 12.99
N ALA A 48 -35.71 2.19 14.02
CA ALA A 48 -35.11 1.28 14.99
C ALA A 48 -35.42 1.71 16.43
N GLY A 49 -35.93 0.81 17.25
CA GLY A 49 -36.30 1.04 18.65
C GLY A 49 -37.64 1.73 18.78
N TYR A 50 -38.24 1.62 19.96
CA TYR A 50 -39.57 2.20 20.21
C TYR A 50 -39.58 3.19 21.37
N ARG A 51 -38.88 2.86 22.45
CA ARG A 51 -38.70 3.68 23.67
C ARG A 51 -37.25 3.64 24.08
N SER A 52 -36.88 4.40 25.10
CA SER A 52 -35.51 4.41 25.61
C SER A 52 -34.97 3.05 26.10
N SER A 53 -35.85 2.08 26.39
CA SER A 53 -35.51 0.73 26.86
C SER A 53 -35.61 -0.35 25.79
N ASP A 54 -36.21 -0.06 24.66
CA ASP A 54 -36.36 -1.02 23.55
C ASP A 54 -35.26 -0.76 22.49
N SER A 55 -34.85 -1.82 21.81
CA SER A 55 -33.76 -1.74 20.82
C SER A 55 -34.18 -2.31 19.48
N GLY A 56 -33.56 -1.80 18.43
CA GLY A 56 -33.67 -2.33 17.07
C GLY A 56 -32.49 -1.91 16.24
N ASN A 57 -32.24 -2.65 15.16
CA ASN A 57 -31.17 -2.33 14.23
C ASN A 57 -31.74 -2.22 12.81
N VAL A 58 -31.44 -1.12 12.13
CA VAL A 58 -31.83 -0.94 10.73
C VAL A 58 -30.59 -0.67 9.87
N ILE A 59 -30.52 -1.35 8.73
CA ILE A 59 -29.41 -1.29 7.80
C ILE A 59 -29.92 -0.97 6.41
N ASN A 60 -29.59 0.19 5.88
CA ASN A 60 -29.71 0.44 4.45
C ASN A 60 -28.47 -0.15 3.76
N GLY A 61 -28.62 -1.30 3.13
CA GLY A 61 -27.53 -2.06 2.53
C GLY A 61 -26.85 -1.34 1.35
N PRO A 62 -25.76 -1.88 0.80
CA PRO A 62 -24.99 -1.20 -0.25
C PRO A 62 -25.77 -0.87 -1.52
N THR A 63 -26.79 -1.67 -1.87
CA THR A 63 -27.69 -1.45 -2.98
C THR A 63 -28.99 -0.74 -2.57
N GLY A 64 -29.18 -0.52 -1.26
CA GLY A 64 -30.38 0.12 -0.71
C GLY A 64 -30.44 1.62 -1.01
N VAL A 65 -31.60 2.08 -1.42
CA VAL A 65 -31.89 3.51 -1.67
C VAL A 65 -33.10 3.93 -0.87
N ILE A 66 -33.00 5.00 -0.09
CA ILE A 66 -34.11 5.59 0.60
C ILE A 66 -34.40 6.97 -0.03
N ASN A 67 -35.56 7.13 -0.65
CA ASN A 67 -36.00 8.38 -1.23
C ASN A 67 -36.96 9.11 -0.28
N VAL A 68 -36.50 10.21 0.29
CA VAL A 68 -37.27 11.07 1.20
C VAL A 68 -37.89 12.21 0.38
N THR A 69 -39.06 12.00 -0.16
CA THR A 69 -39.69 12.94 -1.09
C THR A 69 -40.64 13.91 -0.40
N GLY A 70 -41.11 13.55 0.77
CA GLY A 70 -42.08 14.36 1.50
C GLY A 70 -41.43 15.39 2.43
N LYS A 71 -42.19 16.46 2.70
CA LYS A 71 -41.84 17.50 3.67
C LYS A 71 -41.77 16.92 5.10
N ASN A 72 -40.79 17.38 5.90
CA ASN A 72 -40.60 17.01 7.30
C ASN A 72 -40.35 15.50 7.54
N SER A 73 -39.97 14.75 6.53
CA SER A 73 -39.86 13.30 6.59
C SER A 73 -38.43 12.85 6.86
N ILE A 74 -38.24 11.61 7.33
CA ILE A 74 -36.95 11.09 7.85
C ILE A 74 -36.55 9.85 7.06
N GLY A 75 -35.31 9.81 6.59
CA GLY A 75 -34.78 8.63 5.91
C GLY A 75 -34.61 7.45 6.87
N MET A 76 -33.81 7.64 7.93
CA MET A 76 -33.62 6.62 8.97
C MET A 76 -33.80 7.25 10.36
N TYR A 77 -34.46 6.54 11.25
CA TYR A 77 -34.66 6.93 12.64
C TYR A 77 -34.13 5.84 13.60
N ALA A 78 -33.50 6.23 14.65
CA ALA A 78 -33.16 5.28 15.73
C ALA A 78 -33.32 5.96 17.10
N THR A 79 -33.92 5.25 18.04
CA THR A 79 -34.12 5.70 19.41
C THR A 79 -33.73 4.61 20.41
N GLY A 80 -33.13 5.02 21.53
CA GLY A 80 -32.66 4.15 22.58
C GLY A 80 -31.18 3.78 22.48
N PRO A 81 -30.49 3.63 23.65
CA PRO A 81 -29.02 3.48 23.70
C PRO A 81 -28.52 2.19 23.05
N LEU A 82 -29.39 1.21 22.83
CA LEU A 82 -29.06 -0.08 22.19
C LEU A 82 -29.52 -0.13 20.73
N SER A 83 -30.05 0.96 20.17
CA SER A 83 -30.55 1.00 18.80
C SER A 83 -29.52 1.56 17.83
N THR A 84 -29.47 1.00 16.61
CA THR A 84 -28.57 1.47 15.54
C THR A 84 -29.31 1.71 14.23
N ALA A 85 -28.84 2.75 13.51
CA ALA A 85 -29.20 3.00 12.11
C ALA A 85 -27.91 3.05 11.28
N THR A 86 -27.74 2.11 10.34
CA THR A 86 -26.56 2.02 9.49
C THR A 86 -26.90 2.25 8.03
N ASN A 87 -26.35 3.30 7.44
CA ASN A 87 -26.48 3.56 6.00
C ASN A 87 -25.20 3.10 5.28
N LYS A 88 -25.29 2.06 4.46
CA LYS A 88 -24.23 1.61 3.53
C LYS A 88 -24.56 1.98 2.08
N GLY A 89 -25.81 2.30 1.80
CA GLY A 89 -26.33 2.66 0.51
C GLY A 89 -26.50 4.17 0.33
N ARG A 90 -27.66 4.56 -0.16
CA ARG A 90 -27.95 5.95 -0.49
C ARG A 90 -29.24 6.43 0.16
N ILE A 91 -29.20 7.65 0.70
CA ILE A 91 -30.39 8.37 1.17
C ILE A 91 -30.52 9.66 0.36
N ASN A 92 -31.58 9.79 -0.41
CA ASN A 92 -31.92 10.94 -1.24
C ASN A 92 -32.97 11.83 -0.56
N LEU A 93 -32.63 13.09 -0.37
CA LEU A 93 -33.47 14.07 0.32
C LEU A 93 -33.99 15.11 -0.68
N SER A 94 -35.26 15.04 -1.04
CA SER A 94 -35.91 16.00 -1.97
C SER A 94 -37.07 16.78 -1.35
N GLY A 95 -37.54 16.38 -0.17
CA GLY A 95 -38.56 17.11 0.57
C GLY A 95 -38.00 18.25 1.43
N ASP A 96 -38.73 19.36 1.55
CA ASP A 96 -38.36 20.45 2.46
C ASP A 96 -38.32 19.97 3.91
N ASN A 97 -37.36 20.48 4.70
CA ASN A 97 -37.12 20.12 6.10
C ASN A 97 -36.91 18.60 6.33
N SER A 98 -36.60 17.84 5.29
CA SER A 98 -36.35 16.41 5.43
C SER A 98 -35.02 16.16 6.16
N VAL A 99 -34.92 14.98 6.76
CA VAL A 99 -33.78 14.54 7.56
C VAL A 99 -33.25 13.22 7.00
N GLY A 100 -31.90 13.12 6.84
CA GLY A 100 -31.28 11.87 6.41
C GLY A 100 -31.32 10.80 7.50
N MET A 101 -30.74 11.09 8.66
CA MET A 101 -30.86 10.25 9.87
C MET A 101 -31.27 11.11 11.07
N TYR A 102 -32.21 10.64 11.85
CA TYR A 102 -32.57 11.21 13.14
C TYR A 102 -32.24 10.21 14.26
N LEU A 103 -31.37 10.61 15.18
CA LEU A 103 -30.86 9.75 16.25
C LEU A 103 -31.24 10.36 17.60
N ASP A 104 -31.84 9.55 18.45
CA ASP A 104 -32.38 10.01 19.73
C ASP A 104 -32.08 9.02 20.86
N ASN A 105 -32.15 9.49 22.11
CA ASN A 105 -32.05 8.69 23.33
C ASN A 105 -30.86 7.72 23.36
N GLY A 106 -29.68 8.19 22.99
CA GLY A 106 -28.44 7.40 23.02
C GLY A 106 -28.24 6.46 21.82
N ALA A 107 -29.13 6.50 20.82
CA ALA A 107 -28.99 5.70 19.61
C ALA A 107 -27.71 6.04 18.82
N THR A 108 -27.20 5.07 18.08
CA THR A 108 -26.00 5.20 17.25
C THR A 108 -26.37 5.18 15.77
N GLY A 109 -25.98 6.23 15.05
CA GLY A 109 -26.02 6.26 13.58
C GLY A 109 -24.65 6.00 12.98
N ILE A 110 -24.58 5.16 11.97
CA ILE A 110 -23.36 4.84 11.24
C ILE A 110 -23.60 5.14 9.77
N ASN A 111 -22.88 6.10 9.22
CA ASN A 111 -22.90 6.37 7.79
C ASN A 111 -21.63 5.81 7.14
N GLU A 112 -21.80 4.83 6.26
CA GLU A 112 -20.77 4.24 5.41
C GLU A 112 -21.06 4.53 3.92
N GLY A 113 -22.24 5.10 3.61
CA GLY A 113 -22.73 5.40 2.28
C GLY A 113 -22.87 6.89 2.01
N ILE A 114 -23.90 7.24 1.26
CA ILE A 114 -24.15 8.61 0.80
C ILE A 114 -25.50 9.09 1.33
N ILE A 115 -25.50 10.27 1.95
CA ILE A 115 -26.71 11.03 2.27
C ILE A 115 -26.62 12.32 1.43
N THR A 116 -27.58 12.57 0.58
CA THR A 116 -27.52 13.69 -0.37
C THR A 116 -28.88 14.31 -0.65
N THR A 117 -28.91 15.62 -0.90
CA THR A 117 -30.07 16.28 -1.45
C THR A 117 -30.23 15.99 -2.94
N VAL A 118 -31.47 15.95 -3.38
CA VAL A 118 -31.84 15.91 -4.80
C VAL A 118 -32.71 17.14 -5.09
N GLY A 119 -32.32 17.91 -6.08
CA GLY A 119 -32.92 19.23 -6.31
C GLY A 119 -32.37 20.27 -5.32
N SER A 120 -33.22 21.21 -4.91
CA SER A 120 -32.85 22.29 -3.97
C SER A 120 -33.92 22.44 -2.87
N PRO A 121 -34.17 21.40 -2.08
CA PRO A 121 -35.13 21.49 -0.97
C PRO A 121 -34.61 22.45 0.10
N LYS A 122 -35.50 23.06 0.89
CA LYS A 122 -35.16 24.02 1.95
C LYS A 122 -35.09 23.34 3.32
N GLY A 123 -34.19 23.80 4.19
CA GLY A 123 -34.14 23.40 5.61
C GLY A 123 -33.70 21.95 5.87
N VAL A 124 -33.08 21.29 4.89
CA VAL A 124 -32.68 19.88 4.98
C VAL A 124 -31.58 19.70 5.99
N LYS A 125 -31.65 18.60 6.75
CA LYS A 125 -30.65 18.19 7.70
C LYS A 125 -30.08 16.80 7.30
N GLY A 126 -28.80 16.70 7.12
CA GLY A 126 -28.13 15.39 6.86
C GLY A 126 -28.37 14.45 8.02
N ILE A 127 -27.95 14.85 9.19
CA ILE A 127 -28.10 14.11 10.46
C ILE A 127 -28.71 15.04 11.51
N VAL A 128 -29.61 14.50 12.31
CA VAL A 128 -30.10 15.14 13.54
C VAL A 128 -29.69 14.28 14.73
N LEU A 129 -29.13 14.93 15.75
CA LEU A 129 -28.69 14.30 16.99
C LEU A 129 -29.45 14.89 18.17
N SER A 130 -29.97 14.03 19.03
CA SER A 130 -30.66 14.36 20.25
C SER A 130 -30.24 13.42 21.40
N ASN A 131 -30.38 13.87 22.64
CA ASN A 131 -30.33 13.04 23.86
C ASN A 131 -29.27 11.92 23.86
N ASN A 132 -28.01 12.25 24.06
CA ASN A 132 -26.89 11.31 24.17
C ASN A 132 -26.63 10.44 22.92
N SER A 133 -27.22 10.78 21.78
CA SER A 133 -27.02 10.02 20.55
C SER A 133 -25.64 10.21 19.95
N LYS A 134 -25.25 9.30 19.06
CA LYS A 134 -23.91 9.23 18.46
C LYS A 134 -24.01 9.11 16.96
N LEU A 135 -23.15 9.85 16.26
CA LEU A 135 -22.90 9.70 14.83
C LEU A 135 -21.48 9.18 14.60
N ILE A 136 -21.36 8.16 13.76
CA ILE A 136 -20.10 7.71 13.20
C ILE A 136 -20.18 7.85 11.69
N ASN A 137 -19.58 8.89 11.13
CA ASN A 137 -19.46 9.08 9.69
C ASN A 137 -18.13 8.50 9.24
N ARG A 138 -18.13 7.37 8.51
CA ARG A 138 -16.97 6.58 8.16
C ARG A 138 -16.12 7.22 7.07
N ALA A 139 -14.86 6.80 6.96
CA ALA A 139 -14.00 7.16 5.84
C ALA A 139 -14.63 6.73 4.50
N GLY A 140 -14.69 7.66 3.55
CA GLY A 140 -15.35 7.46 2.26
C GLY A 140 -16.86 7.73 2.24
N ALA A 141 -17.50 7.81 3.39
CA ALA A 141 -18.91 8.20 3.48
C ALA A 141 -19.10 9.69 3.19
N LYS A 142 -20.25 10.05 2.63
CA LYS A 142 -20.55 11.42 2.22
C LYS A 142 -21.90 11.90 2.75
N ILE A 143 -21.89 13.11 3.28
CA ILE A 143 -23.12 13.85 3.64
C ILE A 143 -23.10 15.13 2.82
N ASN A 144 -23.84 15.15 1.69
CA ASN A 144 -23.86 16.25 0.73
C ASN A 144 -25.20 16.96 0.76
N ILE A 145 -25.26 18.11 1.40
CA ILE A 145 -26.50 18.87 1.57
C ILE A 145 -26.42 20.15 0.75
N ASN A 146 -27.19 20.22 -0.33
CA ASN A 146 -27.44 21.43 -1.11
C ASN A 146 -28.83 21.95 -0.80
N SER A 147 -28.94 22.87 0.15
CA SER A 147 -30.20 23.31 0.70
C SER A 147 -30.12 24.73 1.26
N ALA A 148 -31.03 25.60 0.93
CA ALA A 148 -31.16 26.85 1.66
C ALA A 148 -31.48 26.53 3.13
N GLU A 149 -30.74 27.12 4.07
CA GLU A 149 -30.80 26.79 5.49
C GLU A 149 -30.48 25.28 5.78
N GLY A 150 -29.61 24.67 4.96
CA GLY A 150 -29.24 23.29 5.11
C GLY A 150 -28.19 23.06 6.21
N TYR A 151 -28.23 21.88 6.82
CA TYR A 151 -27.31 21.48 7.89
C TYR A 151 -26.71 20.12 7.58
N GLY A 152 -25.42 19.99 7.75
CA GLY A 152 -24.74 18.69 7.68
C GLY A 152 -25.12 17.82 8.87
N VAL A 153 -24.84 18.31 10.08
CA VAL A 153 -25.26 17.71 11.36
C VAL A 153 -25.89 18.78 12.22
N PHE A 154 -27.07 18.50 12.73
CA PHE A 154 -27.86 19.38 13.55
C PHE A 154 -28.10 18.77 14.94
N ARG A 155 -27.76 19.48 16.01
CA ARG A 155 -28.07 19.08 17.37
C ARG A 155 -29.40 19.69 17.78
N VAL A 156 -30.32 18.88 18.31
CA VAL A 156 -31.60 19.38 18.85
C VAL A 156 -31.34 20.15 20.15
N ASN A 157 -32.00 21.27 20.30
CA ASN A 157 -31.91 22.10 21.50
C ASN A 157 -32.56 21.39 22.70
N SER A 158 -31.69 20.77 23.52
CA SER A 158 -32.10 20.14 24.77
C SER A 158 -31.01 20.36 25.80
N PRO A 159 -31.28 20.88 27.00
CA PRO A 159 -30.27 21.15 28.02
C PRO A 159 -29.47 19.92 28.48
N ALA A 160 -30.05 18.72 28.32
CA ALA A 160 -29.44 17.45 28.76
C ALA A 160 -28.78 16.66 27.63
N ALA A 161 -28.78 17.20 26.41
CA ALA A 161 -28.30 16.43 25.25
C ALA A 161 -26.78 16.49 25.09
N ASN A 162 -26.09 15.47 25.60
CA ASN A 162 -24.73 15.17 25.22
C ASN A 162 -24.76 14.39 23.90
N VAL A 163 -24.11 14.86 22.84
CA VAL A 163 -24.01 14.15 21.57
C VAL A 163 -22.56 13.90 21.21
N THR A 164 -22.30 12.78 20.53
CA THR A 164 -20.98 12.43 20.07
C THR A 164 -20.96 12.35 18.55
N ILE A 165 -20.03 13.07 17.94
CA ILE A 165 -19.81 13.03 16.49
C ILE A 165 -18.41 12.49 16.24
N VAL A 166 -18.31 11.37 15.53
CA VAL A 166 -17.06 10.81 15.04
C VAL A 166 -17.06 10.95 13.54
N ASN A 167 -16.30 11.90 13.01
CA ASN A 167 -16.31 12.17 11.57
C ASN A 167 -14.95 11.82 10.93
N TYR A 168 -14.96 10.82 10.07
CA TYR A 168 -13.86 10.43 9.19
C TYR A 168 -14.19 10.62 7.70
N GLY A 169 -15.47 10.85 7.39
CA GLY A 169 -15.98 11.06 6.04
C GLY A 169 -16.12 12.54 5.69
N ASP A 170 -16.72 12.79 4.55
CA ASP A 170 -16.93 14.14 4.04
C ASP A 170 -18.32 14.66 4.43
N ILE A 171 -18.38 15.90 4.91
CA ILE A 171 -19.62 16.63 5.11
C ILE A 171 -19.54 17.91 4.28
N THR A 172 -20.36 18.01 3.24
CA THR A 172 -20.40 19.16 2.34
C THR A 172 -21.77 19.79 2.40
N VAL A 173 -21.84 21.06 2.76
CA VAL A 173 -23.09 21.81 2.81
C VAL A 173 -22.98 23.02 1.90
N SER A 174 -24.00 23.22 1.06
CA SER A 174 -24.14 24.35 0.15
C SER A 174 -25.59 24.84 0.12
N GLY A 175 -25.87 25.92 -0.54
CA GLY A 175 -27.25 26.41 -0.71
C GLY A 175 -27.55 27.73 -0.02
N GLY A 176 -26.55 28.58 0.23
CA GLY A 176 -26.74 29.95 0.67
C GLY A 176 -26.08 30.30 2.01
N ALA A 177 -26.27 31.55 2.44
CA ALA A 177 -25.57 32.14 3.59
C ALA A 177 -25.93 31.48 4.95
N LYS A 178 -27.05 30.80 5.04
CA LYS A 178 -27.51 30.12 6.26
C LYS A 178 -27.18 28.63 6.30
N ALA A 179 -26.47 28.12 5.30
CA ALA A 179 -26.02 26.73 5.30
C ALA A 179 -24.94 26.51 6.37
N ASN A 180 -24.99 25.37 7.08
CA ASN A 180 -24.14 25.08 8.22
C ASN A 180 -23.65 23.62 8.24
N GLY A 181 -22.37 23.40 8.43
CA GLY A 181 -21.78 22.06 8.50
C GLY A 181 -22.20 21.31 9.76
N LEU A 182 -21.97 21.92 10.90
CA LEU A 182 -22.38 21.44 12.22
C LEU A 182 -23.14 22.57 12.92
N PHE A 183 -24.29 22.28 13.47
CA PHE A 183 -25.14 23.29 14.09
C PHE A 183 -25.64 22.87 15.47
N ASP A 184 -25.44 23.74 16.47
CA ASP A 184 -25.97 23.63 17.80
C ASP A 184 -26.90 24.85 18.06
N PRO A 185 -28.23 24.67 18.15
CA PRO A 185 -29.14 25.76 18.37
C PRO A 185 -29.08 26.39 19.76
N THR A 186 -28.48 25.71 20.76
CA THR A 186 -28.36 26.22 22.12
C THR A 186 -27.51 27.49 22.21
N GLY A 187 -26.56 27.68 21.30
CA GLY A 187 -25.73 28.88 21.26
C GLY A 187 -25.96 29.76 20.03
N GLY A 188 -26.83 29.36 19.10
CA GLY A 188 -27.04 30.04 17.82
C GLY A 188 -25.78 30.05 16.92
N LYS A 189 -24.83 29.21 17.20
CA LYS A 189 -23.51 29.14 16.55
C LYS A 189 -23.27 27.76 15.95
N PRO A 190 -22.34 27.61 14.98
CA PRO A 190 -21.80 26.31 14.59
C PRO A 190 -21.33 25.53 15.81
N LEU A 191 -21.44 24.18 15.73
CA LEU A 191 -20.94 23.32 16.78
C LEU A 191 -19.44 23.56 16.97
N GLU A 192 -19.08 24.11 18.12
CA GLU A 192 -17.71 24.26 18.56
C GLU A 192 -17.35 23.12 19.50
N LYS A 193 -16.06 22.82 19.61
CA LYS A 193 -15.51 21.77 20.49
C LYS A 193 -16.03 21.82 21.93
N THR A 194 -16.32 23.00 22.40
CA THR A 194 -16.70 23.29 23.79
C THR A 194 -18.16 23.61 24.00
N ALA A 195 -18.99 23.57 22.97
CA ALA A 195 -20.44 23.70 23.14
C ALA A 195 -20.89 22.58 24.09
N GLY A 196 -21.44 22.97 25.24
CA GLY A 196 -21.75 22.08 26.35
C GLY A 196 -22.46 20.79 25.88
N GLY A 197 -21.86 19.66 26.18
CA GLY A 197 -22.42 18.35 25.85
C GLY A 197 -22.17 17.83 24.44
N VAL A 198 -21.34 18.46 23.62
CA VAL A 198 -20.92 17.91 22.32
C VAL A 198 -19.52 17.35 22.38
N THR A 199 -19.33 16.10 21.98
CA THR A 199 -18.02 15.49 21.76
C THR A 199 -17.81 15.30 20.27
N LEU A 200 -16.95 16.11 19.68
CA LEU A 200 -16.53 15.94 18.29
C LEU A 200 -15.17 15.19 18.28
N LYS A 201 -15.16 14.03 17.66
CA LYS A 201 -13.94 13.25 17.39
C LYS A 201 -13.64 13.30 15.91
N SER A 202 -12.55 13.91 15.55
CA SER A 202 -12.02 13.95 14.19
C SER A 202 -10.55 13.57 14.23
N PRO A 203 -10.04 12.91 13.19
CA PRO A 203 -8.67 12.36 13.21
C PRO A 203 -7.59 13.41 13.37
N LYS A 204 -6.56 13.09 14.17
CA LYS A 204 -5.32 13.86 14.23
C LYS A 204 -4.51 13.57 12.99
N GLY A 205 -4.15 14.58 12.25
CA GLY A 205 -3.23 14.43 11.13
C GLY A 205 -3.85 14.49 9.74
N THR A 206 -5.13 14.35 9.56
CA THR A 206 -5.76 14.82 8.34
C THR A 206 -5.85 16.34 8.41
N ASN A 207 -5.31 17.03 7.42
CA ASN A 207 -5.39 18.49 7.34
C ASN A 207 -6.85 18.99 7.14
N ASN A 208 -7.79 18.07 7.14
CA ASN A 208 -9.18 18.33 6.86
C ASN A 208 -10.05 17.63 7.89
N VAL A 209 -10.62 18.40 8.75
CA VAL A 209 -11.99 18.09 9.12
C VAL A 209 -12.75 18.21 7.80
N ASN A 210 -13.08 17.12 7.14
CA ASN A 210 -13.69 17.10 5.81
C ASN A 210 -15.13 17.64 5.84
N ILE A 211 -15.28 18.85 6.37
CA ILE A 211 -16.55 19.54 6.50
C ILE A 211 -16.42 20.84 5.73
N THR A 212 -17.12 20.94 4.63
CA THR A 212 -17.14 22.13 3.78
C THR A 212 -18.51 22.77 3.74
N VAL A 213 -18.55 24.08 3.88
CA VAL A 213 -19.78 24.89 3.77
C VAL A 213 -19.55 25.91 2.66
N ASN A 214 -20.40 25.89 1.62
CA ASN A 214 -20.29 26.75 0.44
C ASN A 214 -18.88 26.74 -0.17
N GLY A 215 -18.26 25.56 -0.29
CA GLY A 215 -16.95 25.37 -0.87
C GLY A 215 -15.74 25.79 0.01
N LYS A 216 -15.99 26.25 1.24
CA LYS A 216 -14.95 26.61 2.20
C LYS A 216 -14.94 25.64 3.37
N PRO A 217 -13.78 25.35 3.99
CA PRO A 217 -13.75 24.59 5.24
C PRO A 217 -14.69 25.22 6.29
N ALA A 218 -15.42 24.41 7.03
CA ALA A 218 -16.31 24.89 8.08
C ALA A 218 -15.48 25.66 9.13
N PRO A 219 -15.92 26.88 9.51
CA PRO A 219 -15.23 27.64 10.54
C PRO A 219 -15.37 26.95 11.90
N ASN A 220 -14.35 27.09 12.75
CA ASN A 220 -14.38 26.70 14.17
C ASN A 220 -14.59 25.21 14.46
N VAL A 221 -14.34 24.32 13.49
CA VAL A 221 -14.27 22.89 13.75
C VAL A 221 -12.86 22.56 14.20
N GLU A 222 -12.64 22.50 15.50
CA GLU A 222 -11.37 22.03 16.02
C GLU A 222 -11.24 20.51 15.87
N LYS A 223 -10.04 20.09 15.46
CA LYS A 223 -9.67 18.69 15.49
C LYS A 223 -9.59 18.21 16.94
N VAL A 224 -10.46 17.29 17.30
CA VAL A 224 -10.27 16.52 18.52
C VAL A 224 -9.27 15.42 18.21
N THR A 225 -8.16 15.44 18.89
CA THR A 225 -7.13 14.42 18.80
C THR A 225 -7.71 13.07 19.17
N ASN A 226 -7.74 12.16 18.22
CA ASN A 226 -7.89 10.76 18.56
C ASN A 226 -6.61 10.35 19.31
N PRO A 227 -6.68 9.72 20.48
CA PRO A 227 -5.49 9.29 21.21
C PRO A 227 -4.87 8.05 20.54
N ILE A 228 -4.35 8.21 19.32
CA ILE A 228 -3.60 7.16 18.64
C ILE A 228 -2.33 6.91 19.46
N GLY A 229 -2.18 5.69 19.95
CA GLY A 229 -1.02 5.28 20.73
C GLY A 229 -0.87 5.95 22.10
N HIS A 230 -1.88 6.69 22.57
CA HIS A 230 -1.88 7.26 23.91
C HIS A 230 -2.90 6.55 24.79
N ARG A 231 -2.40 5.90 25.80
CA ARG A 231 -3.15 5.72 27.03
C ARG A 231 -3.04 7.04 27.78
N GLY A 232 -4.18 7.63 28.17
CA GLY A 232 -4.14 8.81 29.03
C GLY A 232 -3.36 8.53 30.32
N ASP A 233 -2.86 9.58 30.96
CA ASP A 233 -2.06 9.55 32.21
C ASP A 233 -2.72 8.79 33.38
N ALA A 234 -3.91 8.29 33.18
CA ALA A 234 -4.72 7.59 34.15
C ALA A 234 -4.17 6.21 34.60
N LEU A 235 -3.18 5.66 33.91
CA LEU A 235 -2.76 4.26 34.12
C LEU A 235 -1.60 4.07 35.09
N VAL A 236 -0.93 5.10 35.52
CA VAL A 236 0.25 4.96 36.39
C VAL A 236 -0.09 4.46 37.81
N SER A 237 -1.36 4.49 38.20
CA SER A 237 -1.86 3.99 39.49
C SER A 237 -3.26 3.39 39.42
N SER A 238 -3.66 2.87 38.29
CA SER A 238 -4.99 2.31 38.07
C SER A 238 -4.96 0.82 37.71
N LEU A 239 -6.01 0.12 38.06
CA LEU A 239 -6.23 -1.27 37.69
C LEU A 239 -6.89 -1.34 36.32
N GLY A 240 -6.30 -2.07 35.38
CA GLY A 240 -6.91 -2.37 34.09
C GLY A 240 -7.54 -3.75 34.08
N MET A 241 -8.79 -3.86 33.64
CA MET A 241 -9.45 -5.15 33.38
C MET A 241 -9.65 -5.31 31.88
N TYR A 242 -9.10 -6.41 31.34
CA TYR A 242 -9.28 -6.75 29.93
C TYR A 242 -10.64 -7.42 29.71
N VAL A 243 -11.31 -7.03 28.63
CA VAL A 243 -12.59 -7.58 28.19
C VAL A 243 -12.39 -8.24 26.83
N ASP A 244 -12.23 -9.59 26.80
CA ASP A 244 -12.28 -10.34 25.55
C ASP A 244 -13.68 -10.25 24.95
N THR A 245 -13.77 -9.67 23.77
CA THR A 245 -15.06 -9.37 23.12
C THR A 245 -15.71 -10.56 22.43
N LEU A 246 -15.00 -11.68 22.31
CA LEU A 246 -15.49 -12.91 21.66
C LEU A 246 -15.75 -14.03 22.68
N ARG A 247 -14.77 -14.32 23.53
CA ARG A 247 -14.78 -15.50 24.40
C ARG A 247 -15.28 -15.18 25.80
N GLY A 248 -15.23 -13.91 26.16
CA GLY A 248 -15.51 -13.46 27.50
C GLY A 248 -14.36 -13.76 28.50
N THR A 249 -14.17 -12.85 29.43
CA THR A 249 -13.20 -12.97 30.52
C THR A 249 -13.92 -12.66 31.84
N ASN A 250 -13.37 -13.10 32.95
CA ASN A 250 -13.94 -12.80 34.26
C ASN A 250 -13.38 -11.47 34.80
N PRO A 251 -14.24 -10.55 35.24
CA PRO A 251 -13.79 -9.34 35.88
C PRO A 251 -13.21 -9.60 37.27
N ILE A 252 -12.34 -8.71 37.73
CA ILE A 252 -11.91 -8.68 39.12
C ILE A 252 -13.04 -8.09 39.94
N ASN A 253 -13.46 -8.82 40.97
CA ASN A 253 -14.50 -8.40 41.90
C ASN A 253 -13.88 -7.94 43.23
N GLY A 254 -14.63 -7.18 44.04
CA GLY A 254 -14.20 -6.76 45.36
C GLY A 254 -13.23 -5.57 45.34
N LEU A 255 -13.21 -4.74 44.29
CA LEU A 255 -12.37 -3.55 44.18
C LEU A 255 -12.63 -2.52 45.29
N ASN A 256 -13.82 -2.53 45.89
CA ASN A 256 -14.17 -1.73 47.07
C ASN A 256 -13.37 -2.11 48.30
N ASN A 257 -12.83 -3.33 48.36
CA ASN A 257 -11.94 -3.79 49.43
C ASN A 257 -10.48 -3.38 49.19
N LEU A 258 -10.19 -2.81 48.05
CA LEU A 258 -8.86 -2.29 47.67
C LEU A 258 -8.92 -0.78 47.64
N ASN A 259 -7.86 -0.11 48.04
CA ASN A 259 -7.78 1.36 47.95
C ASN A 259 -7.53 1.82 46.49
N VAL A 260 -8.38 1.38 45.55
CA VAL A 260 -8.33 1.73 44.13
C VAL A 260 -9.24 2.93 43.91
N LYS A 261 -8.67 4.04 43.46
CA LYS A 261 -9.42 5.26 43.12
C LYS A 261 -9.78 5.35 41.63
N LYS A 262 -9.01 4.68 40.78
CA LYS A 262 -9.21 4.68 39.34
C LYS A 262 -9.09 3.26 38.80
N ALA A 263 -9.93 2.91 37.85
CA ALA A 263 -9.88 1.65 37.14
C ALA A 263 -10.25 1.84 35.65
N GLU A 264 -9.87 0.91 34.83
CA GLU A 264 -10.07 0.95 33.40
C GLU A 264 -10.63 -0.38 32.89
N LEU A 265 -11.59 -0.32 31.98
CA LEU A 265 -11.97 -1.44 31.13
C LEU A 265 -11.29 -1.29 29.79
N LEU A 266 -10.48 -2.31 29.44
CA LEU A 266 -9.76 -2.42 28.19
C LEU A 266 -10.47 -3.41 27.28
N TYR A 267 -11.15 -2.91 26.25
CA TYR A 267 -11.91 -3.75 25.34
C TYR A 267 -11.01 -4.27 24.22
N GLY A 268 -10.95 -5.60 24.09
CA GLY A 268 -10.31 -6.29 22.97
C GLY A 268 -11.13 -6.16 21.68
N VAL A 269 -10.59 -6.71 20.61
CA VAL A 269 -11.22 -6.69 19.29
C VAL A 269 -11.37 -8.10 18.70
N GLU A 270 -11.40 -9.12 19.55
CA GLU A 270 -11.52 -10.53 19.16
C GLU A 270 -12.80 -10.78 18.35
N ALA A 271 -13.87 -10.06 18.64
CA ALA A 271 -15.12 -10.16 17.87
C ALA A 271 -14.93 -9.77 16.39
N ALA A 272 -13.92 -8.97 16.05
CA ALA A 272 -13.56 -8.66 14.66
C ALA A 272 -12.99 -9.87 13.91
N GLU A 273 -12.52 -10.93 14.59
CA GLU A 273 -12.04 -12.17 13.97
C GLU A 273 -13.16 -12.85 13.14
N ASN A 274 -14.40 -12.69 13.58
CA ASN A 274 -15.58 -13.29 12.96
C ASN A 274 -16.40 -12.29 12.12
N SER A 275 -15.82 -11.12 11.78
CA SER A 275 -16.52 -10.07 11.05
C SER A 275 -15.58 -9.34 10.10
N THR A 276 -16.11 -8.96 8.94
CA THR A 276 -15.48 -8.02 8.02
C THR A 276 -15.93 -6.57 8.27
N SER A 277 -16.76 -6.36 9.28
CA SER A 277 -17.30 -5.04 9.64
C SER A 277 -16.23 -4.15 10.27
N LYS A 278 -16.34 -2.86 10.03
CA LYS A 278 -15.55 -1.81 10.69
C LYS A 278 -16.18 -1.34 12.01
N TYR A 279 -17.24 -1.98 12.43
CA TYR A 279 -17.94 -1.71 13.68
C TYR A 279 -18.57 -3.00 14.21
N PHE A 280 -18.48 -3.21 15.50
CA PHE A 280 -19.23 -4.24 16.20
C PHE A 280 -19.62 -3.75 17.60
N GLU A 281 -20.60 -4.40 18.20
CA GLU A 281 -21.01 -4.16 19.57
C GLU A 281 -20.54 -5.31 20.46
N VAL A 282 -20.03 -4.98 21.63
CA VAL A 282 -19.68 -5.98 22.63
C VAL A 282 -20.95 -6.68 23.10
N SER A 283 -20.99 -7.99 23.03
CA SER A 283 -22.17 -8.78 23.42
C SER A 283 -22.60 -8.48 24.85
N GLY A 284 -23.90 -8.33 25.09
CA GLY A 284 -24.45 -8.10 26.40
C GLY A 284 -24.11 -9.22 27.40
N LYS A 285 -23.91 -10.47 26.94
CA LYS A 285 -23.46 -11.58 27.78
C LYS A 285 -22.05 -11.35 28.30
N ILE A 286 -21.15 -10.85 27.47
CA ILE A 286 -19.78 -10.51 27.84
C ILE A 286 -19.76 -9.30 28.77
N LEU A 287 -20.58 -8.28 28.48
CA LEU A 287 -20.56 -7.02 29.22
C LEU A 287 -21.18 -7.16 30.63
N LYS A 288 -22.14 -8.04 30.82
CA LYS A 288 -22.91 -8.18 32.09
C LYS A 288 -22.07 -8.42 33.34
N PRO A 289 -21.08 -9.32 33.34
CA PRO A 289 -20.19 -9.50 34.50
C PRO A 289 -19.42 -8.24 34.85
N TYR A 290 -18.94 -7.49 33.84
CA TYR A 290 -18.22 -6.26 34.05
C TYR A 290 -19.11 -5.13 34.53
N GLN A 291 -20.36 -5.03 34.07
CA GLN A 291 -21.35 -4.11 34.61
C GLN A 291 -21.56 -4.36 36.13
N ASN A 292 -21.64 -5.63 36.53
CA ASN A 292 -21.80 -5.99 37.92
C ASN A 292 -20.55 -5.61 38.75
N ALA A 293 -19.35 -5.90 38.23
CA ALA A 293 -18.10 -5.55 38.89
C ALA A 293 -17.95 -4.03 39.07
N VAL A 294 -18.27 -3.24 38.04
CA VAL A 294 -18.24 -1.76 38.11
C VAL A 294 -19.26 -1.24 39.11
N LYS A 295 -20.48 -1.76 39.13
CA LYS A 295 -21.52 -1.37 40.10
C LYS A 295 -21.12 -1.65 41.55
N SER A 296 -20.42 -2.77 41.79
CA SER A 296 -19.99 -3.13 43.15
C SER A 296 -18.80 -2.31 43.63
N ALA A 297 -18.04 -1.67 42.74
CA ALA A 297 -16.84 -0.92 43.04
C ALA A 297 -17.16 0.59 43.29
N GLN A 298 -17.84 0.88 44.39
CA GLN A 298 -18.22 2.26 44.70
C GLN A 298 -16.99 3.15 44.94
N GLY A 299 -17.04 4.39 44.46
CA GLY A 299 -15.98 5.38 44.62
C GLY A 299 -14.79 5.23 43.64
N VAL A 300 -14.79 4.22 42.80
CA VAL A 300 -13.79 4.04 41.75
C VAL A 300 -14.21 4.83 40.50
N LYS A 301 -13.29 5.65 39.97
CA LYS A 301 -13.50 6.38 38.73
C LYS A 301 -13.11 5.47 37.54
N TRP A 302 -14.07 5.15 36.73
CA TRP A 302 -13.89 4.24 35.59
C TRP A 302 -13.55 4.98 34.30
N SER A 303 -12.62 4.41 33.52
CA SER A 303 -12.33 4.76 32.13
C SER A 303 -12.55 3.54 31.22
N HIS A 304 -12.82 3.80 29.95
CA HIS A 304 -13.17 2.78 28.97
C HIS A 304 -12.36 3.01 27.71
N ASN A 305 -11.43 2.13 27.40
CA ASN A 305 -10.52 2.29 26.29
C ASN A 305 -10.43 1.02 25.43
N SER A 306 -9.97 1.16 24.18
CA SER A 306 -9.62 0.00 23.35
C SER A 306 -8.26 -0.54 23.74
N ALA A 307 -8.12 -1.86 23.79
CA ALA A 307 -6.82 -2.51 23.91
C ALA A 307 -6.03 -2.48 22.59
N ALA A 308 -6.73 -2.37 21.45
CA ALA A 308 -6.13 -2.39 20.12
C ALA A 308 -5.83 -0.98 19.61
N LEU A 309 -4.72 -0.84 18.90
CA LEU A 309 -4.28 0.41 18.28
C LEU A 309 -5.25 0.91 17.21
N THR A 310 -5.75 0.01 16.37
CA THR A 310 -6.53 0.34 15.18
C THR A 310 -8.04 0.41 15.42
N TRP A 311 -8.44 0.32 16.67
CA TRP A 311 -9.86 0.38 17.08
C TRP A 311 -10.06 1.33 18.25
N MET A 312 -11.23 1.91 18.34
CA MET A 312 -11.64 2.74 19.48
C MET A 312 -12.88 2.18 20.15
N ALA A 313 -12.92 2.29 21.47
CA ALA A 313 -14.10 1.97 22.24
C ALA A 313 -15.04 3.17 22.32
N LEU A 314 -16.33 2.94 22.16
CA LEU A 314 -17.41 3.91 22.22
C LEU A 314 -18.44 3.48 23.27
N PRO A 315 -18.11 3.62 24.57
CA PRO A 315 -18.99 3.23 25.64
C PRO A 315 -20.19 4.19 25.76
N SER A 316 -21.36 3.64 26.06
CA SER A 316 -22.44 4.36 26.72
C SER A 316 -22.40 3.96 28.19
N VAL A 317 -22.25 4.93 29.08
CA VAL A 317 -22.11 4.68 30.53
C VAL A 317 -23.22 5.40 31.30
N ASP A 318 -23.58 4.88 32.46
CA ASP A 318 -24.41 5.58 33.41
C ASP A 318 -23.60 6.61 34.24
N ALA A 319 -24.26 7.29 35.18
CA ALA A 319 -23.65 8.30 36.04
C ALA A 319 -22.50 7.74 36.89
N ASN A 320 -22.45 6.44 37.12
CA ASN A 320 -21.45 5.75 37.95
C ASN A 320 -20.34 5.13 37.07
N GLY A 321 -20.34 5.37 35.74
CA GLY A 321 -19.36 4.80 34.83
C GLY A 321 -19.63 3.35 34.45
N VAL A 322 -20.80 2.81 34.73
CA VAL A 322 -21.19 1.45 34.36
C VAL A 322 -21.43 1.41 32.84
N PRO A 323 -20.75 0.53 32.07
CA PRO A 323 -20.95 0.45 30.64
C PRO A 323 -22.29 -0.18 30.32
N LEU A 324 -23.24 0.60 29.83
CA LEU A 324 -24.56 0.11 29.40
C LEU A 324 -24.46 -0.59 28.06
N LYS A 325 -23.65 -0.03 27.15
CA LYS A 325 -23.38 -0.52 25.81
C LYS A 325 -21.96 -0.10 25.42
N VAL A 326 -21.28 -0.95 24.69
CA VAL A 326 -19.95 -0.61 24.14
C VAL A 326 -19.90 -0.98 22.67
N GLY A 327 -19.78 0.02 21.82
CA GLY A 327 -19.46 -0.14 20.41
C GLY A 327 -17.94 -0.09 20.22
N MET A 328 -17.43 -0.95 19.38
CA MET A 328 -16.05 -0.90 18.91
C MET A 328 -16.03 -0.43 17.46
N ALA A 329 -15.28 0.63 17.19
CA ALA A 329 -15.18 1.23 15.88
C ALA A 329 -13.74 1.20 15.37
N LYS A 330 -13.55 0.67 14.16
CA LYS A 330 -12.25 0.68 13.51
C LYS A 330 -11.81 2.12 13.20
N ILE A 331 -10.61 2.46 13.57
CA ILE A 331 -9.93 3.68 13.15
C ILE A 331 -9.45 3.49 11.71
N PRO A 332 -9.76 4.38 10.76
CA PRO A 332 -9.22 4.30 9.41
C PRO A 332 -7.68 4.29 9.44
N TYR A 333 -7.08 3.42 8.65
CA TYR A 333 -5.61 3.35 8.62
C TYR A 333 -4.96 4.67 8.17
N THR A 334 -5.64 5.47 7.36
CA THR A 334 -5.18 6.80 6.93
C THR A 334 -4.89 7.76 8.08
N GLU A 335 -5.48 7.52 9.26
CA GLU A 335 -5.28 8.35 10.44
C GLU A 335 -3.87 8.20 11.05
N PHE A 336 -3.19 7.14 10.70
CA PHE A 336 -1.83 6.86 11.16
C PHE A 336 -0.76 7.52 10.28
N ALA A 337 -1.12 8.00 9.08
CA ALA A 337 -0.18 8.62 8.16
C ALA A 337 0.48 9.87 8.76
N GLY A 338 1.80 9.95 8.67
CA GLY A 338 2.61 11.05 9.18
C GLY A 338 2.99 10.95 10.67
N ASN A 339 2.72 9.81 11.29
CA ASN A 339 3.14 9.50 12.66
C ASN A 339 4.32 8.51 12.70
N GLU A 340 4.93 8.20 11.56
CA GLU A 340 6.07 7.31 11.43
C GLU A 340 7.31 7.89 12.12
N ALA A 341 8.13 7.01 12.70
CA ALA A 341 9.36 7.41 13.39
C ALA A 341 10.45 7.91 12.43
N THR A 342 10.44 7.44 11.18
CA THR A 342 11.35 7.90 10.12
C THR A 342 10.65 8.91 9.23
N PRO A 343 11.34 9.98 8.78
CA PRO A 343 10.73 10.97 7.89
C PRO A 343 10.42 10.32 6.53
N VAL A 344 9.18 9.92 6.38
CA VAL A 344 8.58 9.45 5.12
C VAL A 344 7.66 10.56 4.61
N ASP A 345 7.49 10.67 3.31
CA ASP A 345 6.49 11.58 2.77
C ASP A 345 5.10 11.12 3.24
N LYS A 346 4.48 11.94 4.09
CA LYS A 346 3.15 11.69 4.64
C LYS A 346 2.11 11.36 3.57
N LYS A 347 2.23 11.97 2.38
CA LYS A 347 1.32 11.72 1.26
C LYS A 347 1.48 10.30 0.73
N ASP A 348 2.69 9.80 0.63
CA ASP A 348 2.96 8.45 0.15
C ASP A 348 2.41 7.40 1.12
N THR A 349 2.65 7.57 2.41
CA THR A 349 2.08 6.70 3.44
C THR A 349 0.56 6.80 3.46
N TYR A 350 -0.01 8.00 3.34
CA TYR A 350 -1.46 8.18 3.27
C TYR A 350 -2.07 7.43 2.08
N ASN A 351 -1.48 7.55 0.89
CA ASN A 351 -1.99 6.90 -0.31
C ASN A 351 -1.94 5.37 -0.19
N PHE A 352 -0.86 4.82 0.38
CA PHE A 352 -0.78 3.40 0.67
C PHE A 352 -1.84 2.96 1.69
N LEU A 353 -1.94 3.67 2.82
CA LEU A 353 -2.89 3.35 3.88
C LEU A 353 -4.35 3.51 3.43
N ASN A 354 -4.63 4.44 2.52
CA ASN A 354 -5.95 4.55 1.90
C ASN A 354 -6.29 3.32 1.06
N GLY A 355 -5.33 2.80 0.29
CA GLY A 355 -5.49 1.54 -0.43
C GLY A 355 -5.70 0.36 0.53
N LEU A 356 -4.93 0.29 1.60
CA LEU A 356 -5.08 -0.74 2.64
C LEU A 356 -6.45 -0.66 3.32
N GLU A 357 -6.94 0.55 3.61
CA GLU A 357 -8.26 0.78 4.19
C GLU A 357 -9.40 0.30 3.27
N GLN A 358 -9.25 0.51 1.95
CA GLN A 358 -10.23 0.05 0.97
C GLN A 358 -10.27 -1.48 0.83
N ARG A 359 -9.16 -2.17 1.14
CA ARG A 359 -9.10 -3.65 1.13
C ARG A 359 -9.65 -4.28 2.40
N TYR A 360 -9.76 -3.53 3.48
CA TYR A 360 -10.32 -4.06 4.73
C TYR A 360 -11.75 -4.53 4.55
N GLY A 361 -12.00 -5.80 4.86
CA GLY A 361 -13.32 -6.41 4.79
C GLY A 361 -13.78 -6.82 3.39
N VAL A 362 -12.93 -6.71 2.36
CA VAL A 362 -13.24 -7.15 1.00
C VAL A 362 -13.16 -8.67 0.87
N GLU A 363 -12.11 -9.25 1.42
CA GLU A 363 -11.91 -10.70 1.39
C GLU A 363 -12.65 -11.40 2.53
N ALA A 364 -13.14 -12.62 2.26
CA ALA A 364 -13.87 -13.40 3.23
C ALA A 364 -13.03 -13.75 4.47
N ILE A 365 -13.70 -13.97 5.59
CA ILE A 365 -13.10 -14.43 6.85
C ILE A 365 -12.33 -15.72 6.61
N GLY A 366 -11.14 -15.81 7.18
CA GLY A 366 -10.26 -16.99 7.08
C GLY A 366 -9.36 -17.01 5.85
N THR A 367 -9.52 -16.10 4.87
CA THR A 367 -8.58 -15.97 3.77
C THR A 367 -7.24 -15.40 4.24
N ARG A 368 -6.18 -15.66 3.50
CA ARG A 368 -4.84 -15.14 3.85
C ARG A 368 -4.78 -13.62 3.91
N GLU A 369 -5.46 -12.91 3.00
CA GLU A 369 -5.51 -11.44 3.05
C GLU A 369 -6.33 -10.95 4.26
N ASN A 370 -7.44 -11.63 4.61
CA ASN A 370 -8.17 -11.31 5.85
C ASN A 370 -7.27 -11.48 7.09
N GLN A 371 -6.41 -12.50 7.12
CA GLN A 371 -5.45 -12.71 8.22
C GLN A 371 -4.48 -11.54 8.38
N VAL A 372 -4.05 -10.85 7.29
CA VAL A 372 -3.25 -9.62 7.40
C VAL A 372 -3.98 -8.59 8.25
N PHE A 373 -5.27 -8.38 8.00
CA PHE A 373 -6.07 -7.41 8.76
C PHE A 373 -6.30 -7.85 10.20
N GLN A 374 -6.43 -9.16 10.45
CA GLN A 374 -6.53 -9.68 11.81
C GLN A 374 -5.22 -9.46 12.59
N LYS A 375 -4.06 -9.61 11.94
CA LYS A 375 -2.78 -9.26 12.55
C LYS A 375 -2.68 -7.76 12.87
N LEU A 376 -3.13 -6.89 11.98
CA LEU A 376 -3.18 -5.46 12.24
C LEU A 376 -4.17 -5.09 13.37
N ASN A 377 -5.28 -5.80 13.47
CA ASN A 377 -6.24 -5.64 14.56
C ASN A 377 -5.67 -6.07 15.92
N SER A 378 -4.77 -7.04 15.95
CA SER A 378 -4.16 -7.55 17.19
C SER A 378 -3.07 -6.65 17.77
N ILE A 379 -2.66 -5.61 17.04
CA ILE A 379 -1.64 -4.66 17.53
C ILE A 379 -2.19 -3.90 18.73
N GLY A 380 -1.48 -3.98 19.85
CA GLY A 380 -1.85 -3.29 21.08
C GLY A 380 -1.72 -1.78 20.97
N ASN A 381 -2.50 -1.07 21.76
CA ASN A 381 -2.57 0.39 21.75
C ASN A 381 -1.20 1.09 21.99
N ASN A 382 -0.26 0.41 22.64
CA ASN A 382 1.10 0.92 22.89
C ASN A 382 2.14 0.41 21.89
N GLU A 383 1.73 -0.35 20.88
CA GLU A 383 2.61 -1.06 19.95
C GLU A 383 2.58 -0.44 18.53
N GLN A 384 2.41 0.86 18.43
CA GLN A 384 2.33 1.55 17.14
C GLN A 384 3.54 1.31 16.22
N VAL A 385 4.72 1.00 16.81
CA VAL A 385 5.93 0.67 16.04
C VAL A 385 5.70 -0.56 15.15
N LEU A 386 4.95 -1.56 15.64
CA LEU A 386 4.62 -2.75 14.84
C LEU A 386 3.71 -2.41 13.65
N PHE A 387 2.80 -1.46 13.82
CA PHE A 387 1.94 -0.99 12.73
C PHE A 387 2.76 -0.29 11.64
N PHE A 388 3.67 0.59 12.02
CA PHE A 388 4.53 1.30 11.07
C PHE A 388 5.52 0.37 10.38
N GLN A 389 6.08 -0.60 11.10
CA GLN A 389 6.92 -1.64 10.51
C GLN A 389 6.13 -2.46 9.48
N ALA A 390 4.93 -2.93 9.82
CA ALA A 390 4.08 -3.68 8.89
C ALA A 390 3.70 -2.83 7.67
N THR A 391 3.41 -1.55 7.86
CA THR A 391 3.12 -0.60 6.78
C THR A 391 4.31 -0.48 5.83
N ASP A 392 5.50 -0.23 6.35
CA ASP A 392 6.74 -0.11 5.59
C ASP A 392 7.04 -1.40 4.78
N GLU A 393 6.93 -2.55 5.42
CA GLU A 393 7.12 -3.86 4.78
C GLU A 393 6.13 -4.11 3.62
N MET A 394 4.87 -3.68 3.78
CA MET A 394 3.84 -3.86 2.76
C MET A 394 3.97 -2.89 1.58
N MET A 395 4.63 -1.74 1.72
CA MET A 395 4.74 -0.72 0.68
C MET A 395 5.56 -1.13 -0.55
N GLY A 396 6.21 -2.30 -0.53
CA GLY A 396 6.83 -2.87 -1.73
C GLY A 396 8.19 -2.28 -2.08
N HIS A 397 9.00 -1.94 -1.11
CA HIS A 397 10.36 -1.40 -1.30
C HIS A 397 11.29 -2.34 -2.07
N GLN A 398 10.92 -3.60 -2.25
CA GLN A 398 11.58 -4.55 -3.15
C GLN A 398 11.58 -4.08 -4.62
N TYR A 399 10.67 -3.19 -5.00
CA TYR A 399 10.62 -2.60 -6.35
C TYR A 399 11.45 -1.32 -6.50
N ALA A 400 12.13 -0.85 -5.44
CA ALA A 400 12.90 0.39 -5.46
C ALA A 400 14.04 0.40 -6.50
N ASN A 401 14.70 -0.74 -6.68
CA ASN A 401 15.86 -0.89 -7.55
C ASN A 401 15.61 -1.87 -8.72
N VAL A 402 14.38 -1.96 -9.20
CA VAL A 402 14.00 -2.89 -10.26
C VAL A 402 14.74 -2.61 -11.58
N GLN A 403 14.94 -1.36 -11.95
CA GLN A 403 15.66 -0.97 -13.16
C GLN A 403 17.14 -1.37 -13.06
N GLN A 404 17.75 -1.10 -11.92
CA GLN A 404 19.14 -1.48 -11.65
C GLN A 404 19.35 -3.00 -11.71
N ARG A 405 18.41 -3.79 -11.17
CA ARG A 405 18.50 -5.26 -11.20
C ARG A 405 18.40 -5.81 -12.62
N VAL A 406 17.49 -5.27 -13.42
CA VAL A 406 17.29 -5.67 -14.82
C VAL A 406 18.51 -5.31 -15.66
N ASN A 407 19.04 -4.09 -15.53
CA ASN A 407 20.25 -3.67 -16.21
C ASN A 407 21.45 -4.53 -15.79
N ALA A 408 21.63 -4.79 -14.48
CA ALA A 408 22.70 -5.64 -13.99
C ALA A 408 22.65 -7.07 -14.57
N THR A 409 21.45 -7.61 -14.76
CA THR A 409 21.26 -8.94 -15.39
C THR A 409 21.66 -8.91 -16.87
N GLY A 410 21.31 -7.87 -17.61
CA GLY A 410 21.75 -7.69 -19.00
C GLY A 410 23.26 -7.56 -19.14
N ASN A 411 23.89 -6.80 -18.25
CA ASN A 411 25.34 -6.59 -18.21
C ASN A 411 26.15 -7.88 -18.03
N ILE A 412 25.55 -8.92 -17.47
CA ILE A 412 26.24 -10.24 -17.39
C ILE A 412 26.46 -10.80 -18.81
N LEU A 413 25.46 -10.71 -19.69
CA LEU A 413 25.60 -11.13 -21.08
C LEU A 413 26.60 -10.26 -21.84
N ASP A 414 26.59 -8.95 -21.63
CA ASP A 414 27.52 -8.03 -22.30
C ASP A 414 28.97 -8.38 -22.03
N LYS A 415 29.30 -8.68 -20.76
CA LYS A 415 30.63 -9.14 -20.38
C LYS A 415 31.04 -10.46 -21.05
N GLU A 416 30.08 -11.37 -21.24
CA GLU A 416 30.34 -12.63 -21.93
C GLU A 416 30.53 -12.46 -23.45
N PHE A 417 29.78 -11.52 -24.06
CA PHE A 417 29.98 -11.17 -25.46
C PHE A 417 31.34 -10.49 -25.68
N ASP A 418 31.74 -9.57 -24.81
CA ASP A 418 33.06 -8.93 -24.85
C ASP A 418 34.17 -9.98 -24.72
N TYR A 419 34.06 -10.92 -23.79
CA TYR A 419 34.98 -12.03 -23.64
C TYR A 419 35.09 -12.86 -24.92
N LEU A 420 33.99 -13.24 -25.54
CA LEU A 420 33.97 -14.07 -26.75
C LEU A 420 34.53 -13.32 -27.98
N ARG A 421 34.39 -12.00 -28.03
CA ARG A 421 34.93 -11.13 -29.08
C ARG A 421 36.37 -10.70 -28.83
N GLY A 422 36.94 -10.94 -27.66
CA GLY A 422 38.26 -10.48 -27.25
C GLY A 422 39.37 -10.91 -28.20
N GLU A 423 40.34 -10.04 -28.44
CA GLU A 423 41.43 -10.20 -29.41
C GLU A 423 42.41 -11.33 -29.06
N TRP A 424 42.45 -11.75 -27.81
CA TRP A 424 43.24 -12.93 -27.42
C TRP A 424 42.75 -14.21 -28.13
N GLN A 425 41.54 -14.18 -28.68
CA GLN A 425 40.96 -15.26 -29.50
C GLN A 425 41.05 -14.88 -30.98
N THR A 426 42.12 -15.19 -31.64
CA THR A 426 42.21 -14.96 -33.09
C THR A 426 41.29 -15.89 -33.85
N ALA A 427 40.47 -15.36 -34.74
CA ALA A 427 39.75 -16.11 -35.76
C ALA A 427 40.45 -15.94 -37.09
N SER A 428 40.89 -17.00 -37.71
CA SER A 428 41.44 -17.03 -39.07
C SER A 428 40.45 -17.49 -40.11
N LYS A 429 39.31 -17.99 -39.72
CA LYS A 429 38.20 -18.50 -40.58
C LYS A 429 36.90 -18.31 -39.83
N ASP A 430 35.77 -18.72 -40.46
CA ASP A 430 34.49 -18.74 -39.82
C ASP A 430 34.53 -19.49 -38.50
N SER A 431 34.32 -18.77 -37.41
CA SER A 431 34.33 -19.35 -36.09
C SER A 431 33.03 -19.09 -35.36
N ASN A 432 32.52 -20.17 -34.78
CA ASN A 432 31.34 -20.17 -33.93
C ASN A 432 31.82 -20.42 -32.48
N LYS A 433 31.65 -19.43 -31.63
CA LYS A 433 32.07 -19.47 -30.25
C LYS A 433 30.86 -19.55 -29.36
N ILE A 434 30.74 -20.59 -28.57
CA ILE A 434 29.69 -20.76 -27.57
C ILE A 434 30.32 -20.91 -26.19
N LYS A 435 29.71 -20.32 -25.18
CA LYS A 435 30.17 -20.36 -23.81
C LYS A 435 29.03 -20.51 -22.84
N THR A 436 29.16 -21.42 -21.90
CA THR A 436 28.36 -21.48 -20.68
C THR A 436 29.06 -20.76 -19.56
N PHE A 437 28.31 -20.02 -18.76
CA PHE A 437 28.87 -19.20 -17.70
C PHE A 437 28.01 -19.21 -16.45
N GLY A 438 28.64 -18.86 -15.33
CA GLY A 438 27.99 -18.59 -14.07
C GLY A 438 28.60 -17.37 -13.40
N THR A 439 27.79 -16.64 -12.66
CA THR A 439 28.22 -15.49 -11.87
C THR A 439 27.48 -15.41 -10.54
N ARG A 440 28.17 -14.93 -9.54
CA ARG A 440 27.60 -14.68 -8.21
C ARG A 440 28.09 -13.34 -7.70
N GLY A 441 27.18 -12.56 -7.13
CA GLY A 441 27.53 -11.28 -6.55
C GLY A 441 26.54 -10.80 -5.50
N ASP A 442 26.94 -9.70 -4.87
CA ASP A 442 26.14 -8.98 -3.89
C ASP A 442 25.90 -7.56 -4.41
N TYR A 443 24.72 -7.05 -4.17
CA TYR A 443 24.40 -5.64 -4.35
C TYR A 443 24.13 -5.00 -2.99
N LYS A 444 24.87 -3.94 -2.70
CA LYS A 444 24.73 -3.16 -1.46
C LYS A 444 24.43 -1.71 -1.85
N THR A 445 23.32 -1.20 -1.34
CA THR A 445 22.95 0.20 -1.49
C THR A 445 23.45 1.01 -0.29
N GLU A 446 23.71 2.29 -0.52
CA GLU A 446 23.97 3.28 0.56
C GLU A 446 22.71 4.08 0.89
N THR A 447 21.63 3.84 0.16
CA THR A 447 20.36 4.55 0.37
C THR A 447 19.56 3.86 1.47
N ALA A 448 19.32 4.60 2.55
CA ALA A 448 18.52 4.08 3.66
C ALA A 448 17.14 3.62 3.22
N GLY A 449 16.74 2.42 3.64
CA GLY A 449 15.45 1.83 3.35
C GLY A 449 15.30 1.20 1.97
N VAL A 450 16.34 1.21 1.15
CA VAL A 450 16.43 0.39 -0.06
C VAL A 450 17.06 -0.96 0.29
N ILE A 451 16.50 -2.03 -0.27
CA ILE A 451 16.84 -3.40 0.15
C ILE A 451 18.02 -3.93 -0.67
N ASP A 452 19.06 -4.39 0.02
CA ASP A 452 20.17 -5.12 -0.55
C ASP A 452 19.73 -6.48 -1.09
N TYR A 453 20.53 -7.04 -2.02
CA TYR A 453 20.27 -8.38 -2.53
C TYR A 453 21.57 -9.12 -2.90
N LYS A 454 21.45 -10.45 -2.97
CA LYS A 454 22.46 -11.35 -3.56
C LYS A 454 21.90 -11.95 -4.83
N TYR A 455 22.76 -12.29 -5.77
CA TYR A 455 22.32 -12.95 -6.98
C TYR A 455 23.26 -14.09 -7.41
N ASN A 456 22.66 -15.06 -8.09
CA ASN A 456 23.37 -16.12 -8.80
C ASN A 456 22.76 -16.21 -10.18
N ALA A 457 23.60 -16.08 -11.19
CA ALA A 457 23.17 -16.17 -12.58
C ALA A 457 23.95 -17.24 -13.34
N TYR A 458 23.33 -17.80 -14.34
CA TYR A 458 23.95 -18.74 -15.27
C TYR A 458 23.30 -18.56 -16.65
N GLY A 459 24.07 -18.89 -17.68
CA GLY A 459 23.58 -18.69 -19.03
C GLY A 459 24.49 -19.25 -20.11
N VAL A 460 24.11 -18.90 -21.33
CA VAL A 460 24.84 -19.27 -22.54
C VAL A 460 24.99 -18.02 -23.39
N ALA A 461 26.18 -17.80 -23.91
CA ALA A 461 26.52 -16.76 -24.86
C ALA A 461 27.09 -17.38 -26.14
N TYR A 462 26.76 -16.78 -27.27
CA TYR A 462 27.22 -17.19 -28.59
C TYR A 462 27.69 -15.98 -29.38
N VAL A 463 28.80 -16.13 -30.10
CA VAL A 463 29.34 -15.13 -31.04
C VAL A 463 29.78 -15.81 -32.31
N HIS A 464 29.33 -15.25 -33.46
CA HIS A 464 29.84 -15.60 -34.77
C HIS A 464 30.88 -14.56 -35.24
N GLU A 465 32.03 -15.02 -35.68
CA GLU A 465 33.12 -14.19 -36.12
C GLU A 465 33.85 -14.84 -37.29
N ASN A 466 34.29 -14.02 -38.25
CA ASN A 466 35.14 -14.46 -39.36
C ASN A 466 36.20 -13.39 -39.71
N GLU A 467 37.09 -13.71 -40.62
CA GLU A 467 38.16 -12.83 -41.02
C GLU A 467 37.64 -11.54 -41.67
N ASP A 468 36.59 -11.62 -42.48
CA ASP A 468 35.97 -10.47 -43.14
C ASP A 468 35.40 -9.46 -42.13
N ILE A 469 34.84 -9.98 -41.03
CA ILE A 469 34.33 -9.12 -39.92
C ILE A 469 35.47 -8.35 -39.29
N LYS A 470 36.60 -9.02 -39.02
CA LYS A 470 37.78 -8.37 -38.43
C LYS A 470 38.46 -7.37 -39.35
N LEU A 471 38.41 -7.62 -40.64
CA LEU A 471 38.94 -6.71 -41.66
C LEU A 471 37.96 -5.56 -42.02
N GLY A 472 36.82 -5.47 -41.33
CA GLY A 472 35.82 -4.42 -41.60
C GLY A 472 34.96 -4.65 -42.80
N ARG A 473 35.03 -5.80 -43.45
CA ARG A 473 34.32 -6.15 -44.70
C ARG A 473 32.97 -6.82 -44.44
N GLY A 474 32.77 -7.40 -43.24
CA GLY A 474 31.57 -8.14 -42.84
C GLY A 474 30.90 -7.58 -41.58
N ILE A 475 29.75 -8.19 -41.22
CA ILE A 475 29.01 -7.93 -39.98
C ILE A 475 28.93 -9.21 -39.18
N GLY A 476 29.37 -9.16 -37.93
CA GLY A 476 29.23 -10.24 -36.97
C GLY A 476 27.89 -10.16 -36.22
N TRP A 477 27.51 -11.26 -35.62
CA TRP A 477 26.33 -11.32 -34.78
C TRP A 477 26.58 -12.13 -33.52
N TYR A 478 25.79 -11.84 -32.48
CA TYR A 478 25.88 -12.50 -31.20
C TYR A 478 24.48 -12.66 -30.59
N SER A 479 24.34 -13.65 -29.74
CA SER A 479 23.11 -13.87 -28.99
C SER A 479 23.41 -14.59 -27.67
N GLY A 480 22.54 -14.43 -26.70
CA GLY A 480 22.69 -15.12 -25.44
C GLY A 480 21.43 -15.04 -24.60
N ILE A 481 21.42 -15.91 -23.60
CA ILE A 481 20.37 -15.99 -22.61
C ILE A 481 20.98 -16.15 -21.22
N VAL A 482 20.45 -15.43 -20.24
CA VAL A 482 20.86 -15.49 -18.84
C VAL A 482 19.64 -15.67 -17.96
N HIS A 483 19.74 -16.59 -17.02
CA HIS A 483 18.82 -16.72 -15.89
C HIS A 483 19.52 -16.23 -14.63
N ASN A 484 18.92 -15.25 -13.95
CA ASN A 484 19.44 -14.67 -12.73
C ASN A 484 18.45 -14.86 -11.59
N ARG A 485 18.90 -15.48 -10.53
CA ARG A 485 18.14 -15.65 -9.28
C ARG A 485 18.62 -14.68 -8.23
N ILE A 486 17.73 -13.78 -7.84
CA ILE A 486 17.96 -12.71 -6.89
C ILE A 486 17.28 -13.07 -5.56
N LYS A 487 18.01 -12.91 -4.46
CA LYS A 487 17.51 -13.09 -3.10
C LYS A 487 17.72 -11.80 -2.34
N PHE A 488 16.61 -11.19 -1.94
CA PHE A 488 16.63 -9.96 -1.15
C PHE A 488 17.07 -10.22 0.29
N LYS A 489 17.68 -9.22 0.91
CA LYS A 489 18.09 -9.23 2.32
C LYS A 489 17.04 -8.58 3.21
N ASP A 490 15.78 -8.62 2.80
CA ASP A 490 14.63 -8.18 3.58
C ASP A 490 14.21 -9.24 4.62
N ILE A 491 13.40 -8.85 5.58
CA ILE A 491 12.92 -9.73 6.65
C ILE A 491 12.11 -10.90 6.05
N GLY A 492 11.27 -10.62 5.05
CA GLY A 492 10.47 -11.61 4.37
C GLY A 492 11.27 -12.59 3.51
N ARG A 493 12.52 -12.28 3.18
CA ARG A 493 13.36 -13.04 2.23
C ARG A 493 12.71 -13.17 0.87
N SER A 494 12.36 -12.03 0.30
CA SER A 494 11.81 -11.93 -1.06
C SER A 494 12.77 -12.50 -2.11
N ARG A 495 12.22 -12.90 -3.25
CA ARG A 495 12.98 -13.51 -4.35
C ARG A 495 12.51 -13.00 -5.69
N GLU A 496 13.44 -12.93 -6.63
CA GLU A 496 13.12 -12.63 -8.03
C GLU A 496 13.92 -13.55 -8.94
N ASP A 497 13.26 -14.13 -9.92
CA ASP A 497 13.87 -14.90 -11.00
C ASP A 497 13.74 -14.09 -12.29
N GLN A 498 14.86 -13.77 -12.94
CA GLN A 498 14.92 -13.01 -14.18
C GLN A 498 15.48 -13.90 -15.28
N LEU A 499 14.82 -13.95 -16.41
CA LEU A 499 15.29 -14.60 -17.62
C LEU A 499 15.40 -13.54 -18.70
N GLN A 500 16.60 -13.26 -19.20
CA GLN A 500 16.83 -12.22 -20.19
C GLN A 500 17.62 -12.78 -21.38
N GLY A 501 17.14 -12.44 -22.58
CA GLY A 501 17.81 -12.73 -23.82
C GLY A 501 18.26 -11.47 -24.54
N LYS A 502 19.41 -11.52 -25.20
CA LYS A 502 19.95 -10.47 -26.07
C LYS A 502 20.30 -11.06 -27.44
N ILE A 503 20.08 -10.28 -28.48
CA ILE A 503 20.59 -10.55 -29.83
C ILE A 503 21.11 -9.27 -30.45
N GLY A 504 22.28 -9.32 -31.04
CA GLY A 504 22.94 -8.14 -31.56
C GLY A 504 23.83 -8.42 -32.78
N LEU A 505 24.24 -7.31 -33.36
CA LEU A 505 25.15 -7.24 -34.47
C LEU A 505 26.36 -6.40 -34.08
N TYR A 506 27.51 -6.67 -34.68
CA TYR A 506 28.69 -5.85 -34.51
C TYR A 506 29.49 -5.74 -35.79
N LYS A 507 30.25 -4.65 -35.90
CA LYS A 507 31.20 -4.38 -36.97
C LYS A 507 32.48 -3.83 -36.38
N SER A 508 33.61 -4.34 -36.87
CA SER A 508 34.93 -3.80 -36.55
C SER A 508 35.45 -3.02 -37.76
N VAL A 509 35.97 -1.81 -37.53
CA VAL A 509 36.52 -0.93 -38.57
C VAL A 509 37.97 -0.64 -38.23
N PRO A 510 38.93 -1.16 -39.02
CA PRO A 510 40.33 -0.84 -38.84
C PRO A 510 40.63 0.59 -39.30
N PHE A 511 41.47 1.31 -38.57
CA PHE A 511 41.90 2.68 -38.89
C PHE A 511 43.32 2.71 -39.51
N ASP A 512 44.06 1.62 -39.44
CA ASP A 512 45.42 1.50 -39.97
C ASP A 512 45.55 0.25 -40.86
N ASP A 513 46.54 0.28 -41.74
CA ASP A 513 46.82 -0.81 -42.70
C ASP A 513 47.20 -2.12 -42.02
N ASN A 514 47.68 -2.05 -40.79
CA ASN A 514 48.13 -3.22 -40.00
C ASN A 514 46.99 -3.76 -39.10
N ASN A 515 45.77 -3.18 -39.17
CA ASN A 515 44.62 -3.51 -38.29
C ASN A 515 44.96 -3.44 -36.78
N SER A 516 45.94 -2.65 -36.41
CA SER A 516 46.35 -2.52 -35.01
C SER A 516 45.42 -1.56 -34.23
N LEU A 517 44.88 -0.57 -34.87
CA LEU A 517 43.88 0.37 -34.31
C LEU A 517 42.52 0.05 -34.86
N ASN A 518 41.60 -0.39 -34.01
CA ASN A 518 40.26 -0.82 -34.41
C ASN A 518 39.16 -0.05 -33.66
N TRP A 519 38.14 0.33 -34.39
CA TRP A 519 36.89 0.77 -33.82
C TRP A 519 35.83 -0.34 -34.00
N THR A 520 35.30 -0.84 -32.88
CA THR A 520 34.21 -1.82 -32.88
C THR A 520 32.91 -1.15 -32.42
N ILE A 521 31.91 -1.17 -33.27
CA ILE A 521 30.54 -0.78 -32.94
C ILE A 521 29.67 -2.03 -32.82
N SER A 522 28.91 -2.13 -31.78
CA SER A 522 27.90 -3.18 -31.59
C SER A 522 26.58 -2.60 -31.13
N GLY A 523 25.50 -3.25 -31.50
CA GLY A 523 24.15 -2.90 -31.04
C GLY A 523 23.32 -4.16 -30.87
N ASP A 524 22.50 -4.17 -29.84
CA ASP A 524 21.59 -5.27 -29.55
C ASP A 524 20.23 -4.80 -29.07
N ILE A 525 19.31 -5.72 -29.18
CA ILE A 525 18.00 -5.63 -28.55
C ILE A 525 17.90 -6.73 -27.48
N PHE A 526 17.19 -6.43 -26.42
CA PHE A 526 16.97 -7.39 -25.36
C PHE A 526 15.53 -7.44 -24.91
N VAL A 527 15.15 -8.59 -24.39
CA VAL A 527 13.86 -8.84 -23.76
C VAL A 527 14.07 -9.74 -22.55
N GLY A 528 13.37 -9.42 -21.47
CA GLY A 528 13.40 -10.20 -20.23
C GLY A 528 12.00 -10.52 -19.72
N HIS A 529 11.88 -11.67 -19.11
CA HIS A 529 10.71 -12.12 -18.36
C HIS A 529 11.10 -12.33 -16.90
N ASN A 530 10.42 -11.62 -16.01
CA ASN A 530 10.76 -11.56 -14.60
C ASN A 530 9.61 -12.08 -13.75
N ARG A 531 9.94 -12.83 -12.70
CA ARG A 531 9.00 -13.37 -11.72
C ARG A 531 9.41 -12.91 -10.34
N MET A 532 8.62 -11.99 -9.77
CA MET A 532 8.82 -11.48 -8.42
C MET A 532 7.96 -12.24 -7.42
N HIS A 533 8.54 -12.63 -6.32
CA HIS A 533 7.86 -13.12 -5.13
C HIS A 533 8.23 -12.21 -3.96
N ARG A 534 7.45 -11.14 -3.81
CA ARG A 534 7.56 -10.20 -2.69
C ARG A 534 7.03 -10.87 -1.43
N ARG A 535 7.76 -10.73 -0.32
CA ARG A 535 7.37 -11.22 0.99
C ARG A 535 7.56 -10.10 2.01
N PHE A 536 6.65 -10.01 2.96
CA PHE A 536 6.63 -8.93 3.94
C PHE A 536 6.13 -9.43 5.28
N LEU A 537 6.70 -8.89 6.35
CA LEU A 537 6.32 -9.24 7.72
C LEU A 537 5.17 -8.35 8.17
N VAL A 538 4.13 -8.95 8.74
CA VAL A 538 3.06 -8.24 9.44
C VAL A 538 2.98 -8.80 10.86
N VAL A 539 3.40 -7.99 11.82
CA VAL A 539 3.53 -8.34 13.24
C VAL A 539 4.49 -9.51 13.44
N ASP A 540 4.03 -10.74 13.39
CA ASP A 540 4.78 -11.98 13.64
C ASP A 540 4.70 -12.99 12.49
N GLU A 541 4.00 -12.64 11.40
CA GLU A 541 3.74 -13.56 10.30
C GLU A 541 4.17 -12.97 8.94
N VAL A 542 4.75 -13.83 8.08
CA VAL A 542 5.19 -13.44 6.74
C VAL A 542 4.10 -13.75 5.73
N PHE A 543 3.68 -12.72 5.03
CA PHE A 543 2.77 -12.75 3.90
C PHE A 543 3.51 -12.49 2.60
N GLY A 544 2.82 -12.52 1.47
CA GLY A 544 3.48 -12.22 0.22
C GLY A 544 2.58 -12.14 -0.98
N ALA A 545 3.13 -11.57 -2.05
CA ALA A 545 2.46 -11.42 -3.33
C ALA A 545 3.40 -11.76 -4.48
N LYS A 546 2.83 -12.15 -5.62
CA LYS A 546 3.59 -12.60 -6.79
C LYS A 546 3.23 -11.78 -8.01
N ALA A 547 4.26 -11.36 -8.75
CA ALA A 547 4.12 -10.67 -10.01
C ALA A 547 4.93 -11.35 -11.12
N ARG A 548 4.50 -11.13 -12.35
CA ARG A 548 5.27 -11.38 -13.57
C ARG A 548 5.28 -10.09 -14.37
N TYR A 549 6.44 -9.72 -14.88
CA TYR A 549 6.61 -8.51 -15.67
C TYR A 549 7.71 -8.70 -16.71
N TYR A 550 7.77 -7.80 -17.66
CA TYR A 550 8.72 -7.83 -18.77
C TYR A 550 9.60 -6.60 -18.73
N ASN A 551 10.80 -6.75 -19.26
CA ASN A 551 11.67 -5.65 -19.62
C ASN A 551 12.17 -5.83 -21.05
N TYR A 552 12.44 -4.75 -21.72
CA TYR A 552 12.96 -4.74 -23.08
C TYR A 552 13.69 -3.43 -23.35
N GLY A 553 14.57 -3.46 -24.32
CA GLY A 553 15.35 -2.29 -24.65
C GLY A 553 16.33 -2.53 -25.77
N ILE A 554 17.22 -1.56 -25.92
CA ILE A 554 18.25 -1.52 -26.94
C ILE A 554 19.55 -1.02 -26.29
N SER A 555 20.69 -1.57 -26.74
CA SER A 555 22.00 -1.06 -26.38
C SER A 555 22.90 -0.82 -27.59
N ILE A 556 23.82 0.11 -27.44
CA ILE A 556 24.85 0.42 -28.44
C ILE A 556 26.17 0.62 -27.69
N LYS A 557 27.17 -0.18 -28.04
CA LYS A 557 28.52 -0.05 -27.50
C LYS A 557 29.48 0.37 -28.59
N ASN A 558 30.30 1.35 -28.30
CA ASN A 558 31.44 1.78 -29.12
C ASN A 558 32.73 1.49 -28.37
N GLU A 559 33.68 0.86 -29.00
CA GLU A 559 34.98 0.53 -28.43
C GLU A 559 36.09 0.87 -29.42
N ILE A 560 37.11 1.57 -28.95
CA ILE A 560 38.35 1.81 -29.69
C ILE A 560 39.49 1.15 -28.93
N GLY A 561 40.24 0.27 -29.61
CA GLY A 561 41.35 -0.41 -29.04
C GLY A 561 42.56 -0.45 -29.98
N LYS A 562 43.75 -0.46 -29.40
CA LYS A 562 45.00 -0.53 -30.18
C LYS A 562 45.86 -1.71 -29.72
N ASP A 563 46.21 -2.58 -30.67
CA ASP A 563 47.05 -3.73 -30.43
C ASP A 563 48.52 -3.37 -30.59
N PHE A 564 49.28 -3.55 -29.50
CA PHE A 564 50.74 -3.43 -29.45
C PHE A 564 51.36 -4.83 -29.33
N ARG A 565 52.10 -5.24 -30.34
CA ARG A 565 52.85 -6.47 -30.29
C ARG A 565 54.16 -6.23 -29.50
N LEU A 566 54.25 -6.82 -28.29
CA LEU A 566 55.40 -6.65 -27.42
C LEU A 566 56.51 -7.66 -27.75
N SER A 567 56.12 -8.85 -28.19
CA SER A 567 57.02 -9.93 -28.63
C SER A 567 56.26 -10.88 -29.57
N GLU A 568 56.88 -11.97 -29.98
CA GLU A 568 56.21 -13.03 -30.76
C GLU A 568 55.07 -13.69 -30.00
N SER A 569 55.14 -13.76 -28.68
CA SER A 569 54.14 -14.41 -27.82
C SER A 569 53.28 -13.44 -27.04
N PHE A 570 53.66 -12.19 -26.88
CA PHE A 570 52.91 -11.21 -26.07
C PHE A 570 52.37 -10.05 -26.88
N SER A 571 51.11 -9.71 -26.63
CA SER A 571 50.47 -8.51 -27.13
C SER A 571 49.75 -7.77 -25.99
N LEU A 572 49.72 -6.43 -26.05
CA LEU A 572 49.03 -5.56 -25.13
C LEU A 572 48.01 -4.74 -25.91
N ARG A 573 46.76 -4.77 -25.45
CA ARG A 573 45.68 -4.00 -26.07
C ARG A 573 45.01 -3.04 -25.04
N PRO A 574 45.45 -1.80 -24.96
CA PRO A 574 44.63 -0.76 -24.32
C PRO A 574 43.41 -0.45 -25.15
N TYR A 575 42.29 -0.15 -24.47
CA TYR A 575 41.05 0.22 -25.12
C TYR A 575 40.23 1.21 -24.29
N ALA A 576 39.34 1.92 -24.95
CA ALA A 576 38.30 2.75 -24.35
C ALA A 576 36.95 2.39 -24.98
N ALA A 577 35.92 2.32 -24.18
CA ALA A 577 34.58 2.00 -24.63
C ALA A 577 33.53 2.91 -24.00
N LEU A 578 32.44 3.07 -24.71
CA LEU A 578 31.21 3.72 -24.23
C LEU A 578 30.01 2.83 -24.56
N ASP A 579 29.34 2.35 -23.52
CA ASP A 579 28.13 1.58 -23.62
C ASP A 579 26.92 2.45 -23.25
N LEU A 580 25.94 2.48 -24.14
CA LEU A 580 24.68 3.23 -24.01
C LEU A 580 23.52 2.23 -24.08
N GLU A 581 22.72 2.15 -23.04
CA GLU A 581 21.55 1.28 -22.99
C GLU A 581 20.30 2.07 -22.60
N TYR A 582 19.23 1.89 -23.34
CA TYR A 582 17.89 2.32 -22.96
C TYR A 582 17.04 1.08 -22.68
N GLY A 583 16.48 1.02 -21.50
CA GLY A 583 15.59 -0.06 -21.10
C GLY A 583 14.28 0.44 -20.52
N ARG A 584 13.24 -0.35 -20.76
CA ARG A 584 11.90 -0.12 -20.25
C ARG A 584 11.40 -1.33 -19.49
N ILE A 585 10.81 -1.08 -18.33
CA ILE A 585 10.13 -2.07 -17.51
C ILE A 585 8.62 -1.89 -17.70
N SER A 586 7.93 -2.96 -18.04
CA SER A 586 6.48 -2.95 -18.18
C SER A 586 5.79 -2.62 -16.86
N LYS A 587 4.52 -2.26 -16.90
CA LYS A 587 3.69 -2.17 -15.69
C LYS A 587 3.75 -3.51 -14.94
N ILE A 588 4.03 -3.45 -13.65
CA ILE A 588 4.03 -4.63 -12.78
C ILE A 588 2.68 -4.68 -12.06
N ARG A 589 2.02 -5.84 -12.12
CA ARG A 589 0.81 -6.11 -11.36
C ARG A 589 0.95 -7.43 -10.63
N GLU A 590 0.87 -7.39 -9.32
CA GLU A 590 0.80 -8.60 -8.51
C GLU A 590 -0.56 -9.27 -8.70
N LYS A 591 -0.55 -10.54 -9.13
CA LYS A 591 -1.77 -11.26 -9.51
C LYS A 591 -2.27 -12.20 -8.44
N SER A 592 -1.41 -12.62 -7.54
CA SER A 592 -1.74 -13.54 -6.45
C SER A 592 -1.03 -13.16 -5.17
N GLY A 593 -1.61 -13.53 -4.03
CA GLY A 593 -1.11 -13.21 -2.70
C GLY A 593 -1.92 -12.10 -2.03
N GLU A 594 -1.34 -11.56 -0.95
CA GLU A 594 -1.98 -10.63 -0.02
C GLU A 594 -1.46 -9.21 -0.26
N ILE A 595 -2.34 -8.21 -0.06
CA ILE A 595 -2.02 -6.79 -0.24
C ILE A 595 -1.24 -6.55 -1.54
N LYS A 596 -1.87 -6.92 -2.62
CA LYS A 596 -1.28 -6.83 -3.97
C LYS A 596 -1.02 -5.40 -4.37
N LEU A 597 0.10 -5.19 -5.05
CA LEU A 597 0.51 -3.88 -5.58
C LEU A 597 0.48 -3.86 -7.11
N GLU A 598 0.23 -2.68 -7.64
CA GLU A 598 0.54 -2.29 -9.01
C GLU A 598 1.70 -1.30 -8.99
N VAL A 599 2.72 -1.50 -9.83
CA VAL A 599 3.84 -0.58 -10.02
C VAL A 599 3.77 -0.02 -11.43
N LYS A 600 3.91 1.30 -11.59
CA LYS A 600 3.92 1.94 -12.90
C LYS A 600 5.10 1.44 -13.72
N HIS A 601 4.93 1.40 -15.05
CA HIS A 601 6.06 1.25 -15.97
C HIS A 601 7.07 2.36 -15.73
N ASN A 602 8.34 2.05 -15.91
CA ASN A 602 9.41 3.01 -15.79
C ASN A 602 10.55 2.67 -16.75
N ASP A 603 11.32 3.68 -17.11
CA ASP A 603 12.42 3.58 -18.05
C ASP A 603 13.74 3.83 -17.33
N TYR A 604 14.83 3.37 -17.90
CA TYR A 604 16.17 3.72 -17.46
C TYR A 604 17.09 3.97 -18.65
N ILE A 605 18.13 4.74 -18.41
CA ILE A 605 19.21 5.00 -19.36
C ILE A 605 20.51 4.70 -18.64
N SER A 606 21.29 3.78 -19.20
CA SER A 606 22.65 3.49 -18.74
C SER A 606 23.65 4.15 -19.67
N VAL A 607 24.68 4.78 -19.10
CA VAL A 607 25.80 5.39 -19.81
C VAL A 607 27.06 4.95 -19.10
N LYS A 608 27.77 3.97 -19.67
CA LYS A 608 28.95 3.39 -19.05
C LYS A 608 30.20 3.64 -19.89
N PRO A 609 31.01 4.63 -19.56
CA PRO A 609 32.38 4.73 -20.03
C PRO A 609 33.23 3.66 -19.36
N GLU A 610 34.12 3.08 -20.14
CA GLU A 610 35.06 2.05 -19.71
C GLU A 610 36.44 2.34 -20.31
N VAL A 611 37.49 2.13 -19.53
CA VAL A 611 38.88 2.11 -20.00
C VAL A 611 39.56 0.87 -19.46
N GLY A 612 40.33 0.19 -20.29
CA GLY A 612 40.96 -1.05 -19.88
C GLY A 612 42.20 -1.40 -20.71
N ALA A 613 42.86 -2.47 -20.30
CA ALA A 613 43.93 -3.06 -21.02
C ALA A 613 43.90 -4.60 -20.90
N GLU A 614 44.21 -5.28 -21.97
CA GLU A 614 44.27 -6.70 -22.08
C GLU A 614 45.71 -7.11 -22.47
N LEU A 615 46.35 -7.95 -21.64
CA LEU A 615 47.63 -8.59 -21.95
C LEU A 615 47.37 -10.02 -22.43
N ALA A 616 47.70 -10.31 -23.67
CA ALA A 616 47.50 -11.63 -24.27
C ALA A 616 48.81 -12.32 -24.50
N PHE A 617 48.84 -13.63 -24.16
CA PHE A 617 49.96 -14.53 -24.38
C PHE A 617 49.51 -15.66 -25.30
N LYS A 618 50.32 -15.99 -26.31
CA LYS A 618 50.11 -17.10 -27.26
C LYS A 618 51.37 -17.93 -27.38
N HIS A 619 51.23 -19.24 -27.27
CA HIS A 619 52.35 -20.17 -27.49
C HIS A 619 51.88 -21.33 -28.37
N TYR A 620 52.71 -21.63 -29.38
CA TYR A 620 52.40 -22.65 -30.37
C TYR A 620 53.11 -23.95 -30.07
N PHE A 621 52.32 -25.05 -29.99
CA PHE A 621 52.84 -26.42 -29.82
C PHE A 621 52.44 -27.25 -31.04
N GLY A 622 53.24 -27.16 -32.12
CA GLY A 622 52.88 -27.81 -33.39
C GLY A 622 51.57 -27.30 -33.95
N ARG A 623 50.54 -28.16 -33.95
CA ARG A 623 49.19 -27.79 -34.44
C ARG A 623 48.25 -27.23 -33.36
N LYS A 624 48.72 -27.14 -32.12
CA LYS A 624 47.94 -26.63 -30.97
C LYS A 624 48.47 -25.27 -30.55
N THR A 625 47.58 -24.43 -30.10
CA THR A 625 47.90 -23.10 -29.58
C THR A 625 47.38 -22.99 -28.14
N PHE A 626 48.27 -22.70 -27.21
CA PHE A 626 47.89 -22.27 -25.88
C PHE A 626 47.76 -20.75 -25.86
N LYS A 627 46.68 -20.26 -25.22
CA LYS A 627 46.40 -18.85 -25.07
C LYS A 627 46.14 -18.54 -23.61
N ALA A 628 46.64 -17.42 -23.15
CA ALA A 628 46.31 -16.85 -21.85
C ALA A 628 46.06 -15.34 -22.01
N GLY A 629 45.10 -14.80 -21.30
CA GLY A 629 44.76 -13.38 -21.29
C GLY A 629 44.57 -12.89 -19.86
N LEU A 630 45.11 -11.71 -19.57
CA LEU A 630 44.88 -10.99 -18.34
C LEU A 630 44.31 -9.62 -18.68
N GLY A 631 43.08 -9.37 -18.26
CA GLY A 631 42.37 -8.11 -18.48
C GLY A 631 42.20 -7.33 -17.18
N VAL A 632 42.37 -6.00 -17.26
CA VAL A 632 42.04 -5.07 -16.18
C VAL A 632 41.29 -3.89 -16.81
N ALA A 633 40.15 -3.57 -16.27
CA ALA A 633 39.36 -2.42 -16.74
C ALA A 633 38.70 -1.66 -15.60
N TYR A 634 38.43 -0.38 -15.85
CA TYR A 634 37.67 0.50 -14.99
C TYR A 634 36.45 0.97 -15.74
N GLU A 635 35.28 0.83 -15.14
CA GLU A 635 34.00 1.32 -15.66
C GLU A 635 33.26 2.12 -14.61
N ASN A 636 32.40 3.04 -15.05
CA ASN A 636 31.49 3.76 -14.17
C ASN A 636 30.11 3.91 -14.80
N GLU A 637 29.06 4.02 -14.00
CA GLU A 637 27.69 4.29 -14.45
C GLU A 637 27.36 5.77 -14.29
N LEU A 638 27.18 6.47 -15.40
CA LEU A 638 26.87 7.91 -15.46
C LEU A 638 25.40 8.18 -15.85
N GLY A 639 24.65 7.17 -16.21
CA GLY A 639 23.25 7.25 -16.61
C GLY A 639 22.28 7.42 -15.44
N ARG A 640 21.03 7.08 -15.70
CA ARG A 640 19.93 7.08 -14.73
C ARG A 640 19.37 5.66 -14.60
N VAL A 641 20.11 4.77 -14.02
CA VAL A 641 19.73 3.37 -13.88
C VAL A 641 18.90 3.14 -12.62
N ALA A 642 19.20 3.82 -11.52
CA ALA A 642 18.44 3.72 -10.30
C ALA A 642 17.16 4.55 -10.32
N ASN A 643 17.20 5.71 -10.90
CA ASN A 643 16.13 6.68 -11.14
C ASN A 643 15.08 6.86 -10.02
N GLY A 644 15.30 6.46 -8.83
CA GLY A 644 14.64 6.74 -7.55
C GLY A 644 13.13 7.02 -7.48
N LYS A 645 12.34 6.82 -8.55
CA LYS A 645 10.96 7.31 -8.65
C LYS A 645 9.96 6.25 -9.11
N ASN A 646 10.10 5.03 -8.61
CA ASN A 646 9.07 4.03 -8.85
C ASN A 646 7.82 4.36 -8.04
N LYS A 647 6.66 4.26 -8.70
CA LYS A 647 5.36 4.53 -8.08
C LYS A 647 4.54 3.26 -8.02
N ALA A 648 3.94 3.01 -6.87
CA ALA A 648 3.04 1.90 -6.66
C ALA A 648 1.68 2.38 -6.14
N ARG A 649 0.69 1.50 -6.20
CA ARG A 649 -0.58 1.63 -5.50
C ARG A 649 -1.07 0.26 -5.08
N VAL A 650 -1.94 0.20 -4.11
CA VAL A 650 -2.63 -1.04 -3.75
C VAL A 650 -3.56 -1.44 -4.88
N ALA A 651 -3.42 -2.65 -5.38
CA ALA A 651 -4.21 -3.15 -6.49
C ALA A 651 -5.70 -3.30 -6.12
N ASP A 652 -6.55 -3.20 -7.14
CA ASP A 652 -8.01 -3.35 -6.98
C ASP A 652 -8.64 -2.34 -6.01
N THR A 653 -8.05 -1.13 -5.94
CA THR A 653 -8.54 0.01 -5.16
C THR A 653 -8.54 1.29 -6.00
N SER A 654 -9.26 2.31 -5.52
CA SER A 654 -9.25 3.66 -6.10
C SER A 654 -8.19 4.58 -5.46
N ALA A 655 -7.31 4.04 -4.61
CA ALA A 655 -6.26 4.81 -3.95
C ALA A 655 -5.27 5.41 -4.96
N ASP A 656 -4.75 6.57 -4.62
CA ASP A 656 -3.73 7.24 -5.41
C ASP A 656 -2.39 6.52 -5.36
N TRP A 657 -1.53 6.88 -6.32
CA TRP A 657 -0.16 6.37 -6.40
C TRP A 657 0.71 6.96 -5.30
N PHE A 658 1.55 6.13 -4.70
CA PHE A 658 2.59 6.54 -3.76
C PHE A 658 3.98 6.25 -4.35
N ASN A 659 4.99 6.98 -3.90
CA ASN A 659 6.36 6.72 -4.28
C ASN A 659 6.93 5.61 -3.40
N ILE A 660 7.53 4.61 -4.05
CA ILE A 660 8.40 3.65 -3.37
C ILE A 660 9.69 4.40 -3.01
N ARG A 661 10.32 4.07 -1.89
CA ARG A 661 11.61 4.68 -1.52
C ARG A 661 12.56 4.58 -2.69
N GLY A 662 13.01 5.74 -3.16
CA GLY A 662 13.86 5.81 -4.31
C GLY A 662 15.31 5.46 -3.97
N GLU A 663 15.95 4.73 -4.86
CA GLU A 663 17.38 4.50 -4.79
C GLU A 663 18.14 5.69 -5.41
N LYS A 664 19.25 6.09 -4.78
CA LYS A 664 20.17 7.06 -5.36
C LYS A 664 21.04 6.38 -6.41
N GLU A 665 21.42 7.14 -7.44
CA GLU A 665 22.37 6.65 -8.44
C GLU A 665 23.71 6.32 -7.78
N ASP A 666 24.16 5.09 -7.97
CA ASP A 666 25.45 4.63 -7.48
C ASP A 666 26.57 4.98 -8.48
N ARG A 667 27.29 6.04 -8.18
CA ARG A 667 28.39 6.58 -9.00
C ARG A 667 29.77 5.98 -8.64
N ARG A 668 29.82 4.96 -7.81
CA ARG A 668 31.09 4.27 -7.51
C ARG A 668 31.60 3.55 -8.74
N GLY A 669 32.88 3.72 -9.00
CA GLY A 669 33.56 3.00 -10.08
C GLY A 669 33.68 1.50 -9.79
N ASN A 670 33.80 0.72 -10.84
CA ASN A 670 34.02 -0.72 -10.80
C ASN A 670 35.34 -1.05 -11.47
N VAL A 671 36.22 -1.77 -10.78
CA VAL A 671 37.44 -2.36 -11.37
C VAL A 671 37.12 -3.82 -11.68
N LYS A 672 37.39 -4.22 -12.91
CA LYS A 672 37.22 -5.59 -13.41
C LYS A 672 38.58 -6.24 -13.61
N PHE A 673 38.66 -7.48 -13.19
CA PHE A 673 39.85 -8.35 -13.42
C PHE A 673 39.36 -9.60 -14.13
N ASP A 674 40.05 -10.00 -15.21
CA ASP A 674 39.73 -11.20 -15.97
C ASP A 674 40.96 -12.01 -16.25
N LEU A 675 40.93 -13.31 -15.95
CA LEU A 675 41.89 -14.29 -16.33
C LEU A 675 41.27 -15.26 -17.30
N ASN A 676 41.87 -15.39 -18.48
CA ASN A 676 41.38 -16.19 -19.57
C ASN A 676 42.43 -17.24 -19.96
N LEU A 677 42.00 -18.48 -20.19
CA LEU A 677 42.86 -19.58 -20.62
C LEU A 677 42.17 -20.28 -21.80
N GLY A 678 42.96 -20.70 -22.79
CA GLY A 678 42.45 -21.40 -23.95
C GLY A 678 43.47 -22.36 -24.54
N LEU A 679 42.97 -23.46 -25.05
CA LEU A 679 43.74 -24.41 -25.84
C LEU A 679 42.93 -24.68 -27.12
N ASP A 680 43.53 -24.41 -28.27
CA ASP A 680 42.86 -24.68 -29.53
C ASP A 680 43.79 -25.42 -30.53
N ASN A 681 43.16 -26.04 -31.50
CA ASN A 681 43.77 -26.59 -32.66
C ASN A 681 43.14 -25.94 -33.91
N GLN A 682 43.49 -26.41 -35.11
CA GLN A 682 42.98 -25.82 -36.37
C GLN A 682 41.47 -25.91 -36.57
N ARG A 683 40.74 -26.73 -35.82
CA ARG A 683 39.29 -26.95 -35.99
C ARG A 683 38.48 -26.73 -34.70
N PHE A 684 39.13 -26.94 -33.56
CA PHE A 684 38.42 -26.99 -32.30
C PHE A 684 39.21 -26.27 -31.18
N GLY A 685 38.53 -25.52 -30.32
CA GLY A 685 39.16 -24.87 -29.16
C GLY A 685 38.26 -24.97 -27.93
N VAL A 686 38.95 -25.07 -26.76
CA VAL A 686 38.30 -25.02 -25.44
C VAL A 686 38.86 -23.82 -24.71
N THR A 687 38.00 -23.06 -24.07
CA THR A 687 38.37 -21.89 -23.30
C THR A 687 37.74 -21.90 -21.92
N GLY A 688 38.39 -21.29 -20.95
CA GLY A 688 37.85 -21.06 -19.62
C GLY A 688 38.26 -19.68 -19.11
N ASN A 689 37.42 -19.08 -18.27
CA ASN A 689 37.77 -17.83 -17.62
C ASN A 689 37.30 -17.76 -16.18
N VAL A 690 37.97 -16.88 -15.43
CA VAL A 690 37.57 -16.42 -14.12
C VAL A 690 37.68 -14.90 -14.10
N GLY A 691 36.65 -14.22 -13.64
CA GLY A 691 36.59 -12.76 -13.50
C GLY A 691 36.17 -12.33 -12.11
N TYR A 692 36.60 -11.14 -11.72
CA TYR A 692 36.21 -10.51 -10.48
C TYR A 692 35.95 -9.02 -10.69
N ASP A 693 34.80 -8.55 -10.15
CA ASP A 693 34.42 -7.15 -10.15
C ASP A 693 34.43 -6.61 -8.71
N THR A 694 35.07 -5.49 -8.47
CA THR A 694 35.13 -4.86 -7.14
C THR A 694 33.78 -4.36 -6.68
N LYS A 695 32.98 -3.80 -7.60
CA LYS A 695 31.61 -3.37 -7.32
C LYS A 695 30.71 -4.61 -7.19
N GLY A 696 30.19 -4.81 -5.97
CA GLY A 696 29.33 -5.97 -5.68
C GLY A 696 30.09 -7.27 -5.42
N GLN A 697 31.43 -7.26 -5.34
CA GLN A 697 32.25 -8.45 -5.06
C GLN A 697 31.84 -9.64 -5.93
N ASN A 698 31.66 -9.37 -7.21
CA ASN A 698 31.10 -10.29 -8.17
C ASN A 698 32.20 -11.23 -8.70
N ILE A 699 31.96 -12.54 -8.59
CA ILE A 699 32.81 -13.58 -9.19
C ILE A 699 32.03 -14.18 -10.34
N ARG A 700 32.72 -14.29 -11.49
CA ARG A 700 32.17 -14.92 -12.69
C ARG A 700 33.12 -15.93 -13.25
N GLY A 701 32.63 -16.91 -13.97
CA GLY A 701 33.46 -17.91 -14.65
C GLY A 701 32.63 -18.71 -15.64
N GLY A 702 33.33 -19.35 -16.56
CA GLY A 702 32.69 -20.20 -17.56
C GLY A 702 33.61 -20.99 -18.41
N VAL A 703 33.04 -21.89 -19.18
CA VAL A 703 33.74 -22.74 -20.14
C VAL A 703 33.13 -22.54 -21.51
N GLY A 704 33.98 -22.31 -22.50
CA GLY A 704 33.60 -22.07 -23.88
C GLY A 704 34.17 -23.08 -24.84
N LEU A 705 33.47 -23.26 -25.94
CA LEU A 705 33.90 -24.06 -27.09
C LEU A 705 33.94 -23.17 -28.33
N ARG A 706 34.96 -23.39 -29.15
CA ARG A 706 35.06 -22.76 -30.46
C ARG A 706 35.18 -23.84 -31.52
N VAL A 707 34.36 -23.73 -32.56
CA VAL A 707 34.39 -24.58 -33.73
C VAL A 707 34.71 -23.69 -34.92
N ILE A 708 35.65 -24.11 -35.74
CA ILE A 708 36.07 -23.45 -36.98
C ILE A 708 35.64 -24.37 -38.14
N PHE A 709 34.88 -23.85 -39.06
CA PHE A 709 34.43 -24.57 -40.28
C PHE A 709 35.30 -24.23 -41.49
#